data_a109d9f6770d52c968e831611a017408
#
_entry.id   a109d9f6770d52c968e831611a017408
#
_cell.length_a   1.000
_cell.length_b   1.000
_cell.length_c   1.000
_cell.angle_alpha   90.00
_cell.angle_beta   90.00
_cell.angle_gamma   90.00
#
_symmetry.space_group_name_H-M   'P 1'
#
loop_
_entity.id
_entity.type
_entity.pdbx_description
1 polymer ?
#
loop_
_entity_poly.entity_id
_entity_poly.type
_entity_poly.pdbx_seq_one_letter_code
_entity_poly.pdbx_strand_id
1 'polypeptide(L)'
;MTSYIDHPLLKKNAIESRLYQQVLAGDVLKKGNTMVVAPTALGKTIVAILVAADRLYKVKNSKVLVLAPSKPLAIQHEASFKDFINLPCTSITGAVKTDDRIKRWEESRIICATPQTIESDLLNGRYDLSSVSLIVFDECHHGVGSYSYVYLASRYMQESKFNLVLGLTASPGSDKFKIKEVCENLYIQNIVVKTEDDADVRPYFNPVEIQWVRVKMSSELEKIKEYVDKSLKVRLKALKNMGVIKTVSVNKLDILNARGRVQGEIARTTNPDKELFQAISILSAVINIQHAQELIETQGIQTFNKYVARLRKKKTKAAKSLMWDDNFGRAVKMAKEAEKHGWEHPKLREITKIIKKELGASDGQTKLKTSRFDDKSDEKSSKIMVFTQYRDTLEMIHQKLEKEGIKSAKFFGQAPKDGEKGLTQKQQKAIIKSFKKGEYDVLISTSVAEEGIDIPAVDLVVLYEPVPSEVRMIQRRGRTGRKRTGRVKVLITNGTRDEAYYYSSIRKEDRMKNQLIDPDVLEELNASAIERMENEKRVKIIEKPKKENNFPIVYADSREGNSKVIRHLTEMEIDVKVRSMAVADYQVSDEVAIERKTTKDFIDSLIDKRLFKQAKELSEEFKHPLMILEGDDLYGGMVNPNAIRGSIASIAIDFGISIIPTRNAQDTAAMIKRIAVREQNGERTPIQIRTDKKPVSLMEQQLFIVESLPNIGPVNAKNLLTHFGSVSKVLNASESELQEVEGIGKKTAENIRKVVDSKYLYFEKEIKEKRLL
;
A
#
# COMPACT_ATOMS: atom_id res chain seq x y z
N MET A 1 -24.14 -27.41 27.90
CA MET A 1 -24.79 -27.18 26.60
C MET A 1 -24.23 -25.91 25.99
N THR A 2 -23.70 -25.99 24.79
CA THR A 2 -23.20 -24.83 24.05
C THR A 2 -24.42 -23.95 23.65
N SER A 3 -24.48 -22.70 24.13
CA SER A 3 -25.51 -21.76 23.71
C SER A 3 -25.06 -21.05 22.42
N TYR A 4 -26.01 -20.81 21.53
CA TYR A 4 -25.75 -20.12 20.24
C TYR A 4 -26.47 -18.78 20.22
N ILE A 5 -25.91 -17.83 19.44
CA ILE A 5 -26.51 -16.50 19.25
C ILE A 5 -27.70 -16.64 18.28
N ASP A 6 -28.87 -16.17 18.71
CA ASP A 6 -30.07 -16.10 17.88
C ASP A 6 -30.26 -14.68 17.34
N HIS A 7 -30.34 -14.55 16.01
CA HIS A 7 -30.59 -13.29 15.32
C HIS A 7 -31.18 -13.55 13.92
N PRO A 8 -32.21 -12.80 13.47
CA PRO A 8 -32.96 -13.07 12.23
C PRO A 8 -32.11 -13.20 10.96
N LEU A 9 -30.97 -12.51 10.88
CA LEU A 9 -30.07 -12.56 9.72
C LEU A 9 -28.92 -13.54 9.86
N LEU A 10 -28.71 -14.14 11.04
CA LEU A 10 -27.70 -15.17 11.25
C LEU A 10 -28.26 -16.55 10.93
N LYS A 11 -27.40 -17.43 10.48
CA LYS A 11 -27.72 -18.86 10.33
C LYS A 11 -27.92 -19.51 11.70
N LYS A 12 -28.93 -20.34 11.83
CA LYS A 12 -29.22 -21.03 13.09
C LYS A 12 -28.04 -21.87 13.56
N ASN A 13 -27.74 -21.79 14.87
CA ASN A 13 -26.67 -22.55 15.53
C ASN A 13 -25.26 -22.36 14.87
N ALA A 14 -25.00 -21.24 14.22
CA ALA A 14 -23.75 -21.01 13.54
C ALA A 14 -22.70 -20.33 14.42
N ILE A 15 -23.09 -19.44 15.33
CA ILE A 15 -22.18 -18.68 16.20
C ILE A 15 -22.40 -19.09 17.65
N GLU A 16 -21.34 -19.67 18.27
CA GLU A 16 -21.32 -19.95 19.71
C GLU A 16 -21.41 -18.64 20.50
N SER A 17 -22.27 -18.63 21.51
CA SER A 17 -22.50 -17.46 22.39
C SER A 17 -21.28 -17.26 23.30
N ARG A 18 -20.49 -16.23 23.02
CA ARG A 18 -19.37 -15.77 23.85
C ARG A 18 -19.63 -14.37 24.36
N LEU A 19 -19.67 -14.24 25.68
CA LEU A 19 -20.09 -12.99 26.34
C LEU A 19 -19.27 -11.78 25.86
N TYR A 20 -17.94 -11.88 25.81
CA TYR A 20 -17.09 -10.76 25.41
C TYR A 20 -17.36 -10.29 23.97
N GLN A 21 -17.72 -11.22 23.03
CA GLN A 21 -18.03 -10.83 21.64
C GLN A 21 -19.34 -10.06 21.56
N GLN A 22 -20.33 -10.47 22.35
CA GLN A 22 -21.63 -9.78 22.43
C GLN A 22 -21.48 -8.40 23.09
N VAL A 23 -20.69 -8.30 24.17
CA VAL A 23 -20.39 -7.04 24.83
C VAL A 23 -19.69 -6.07 23.87
N LEU A 24 -18.65 -6.55 23.15
CA LEU A 24 -17.95 -5.74 22.14
C LEU A 24 -18.90 -5.26 21.04
N ALA A 25 -19.72 -6.15 20.49
CA ALA A 25 -20.69 -5.78 19.46
C ALA A 25 -21.74 -4.79 20.00
N GLY A 26 -22.24 -4.99 21.23
CA GLY A 26 -23.17 -4.10 21.92
C GLY A 26 -22.57 -2.71 22.18
N ASP A 27 -21.30 -2.65 22.58
CA ASP A 27 -20.58 -1.38 22.77
C ASP A 27 -20.47 -0.59 21.47
N VAL A 28 -20.10 -1.23 20.36
CA VAL A 28 -20.05 -0.57 19.04
C VAL A 28 -21.40 -0.01 18.64
N LEU A 29 -22.47 -0.78 18.82
CA LEU A 29 -23.83 -0.36 18.44
C LEU A 29 -24.39 0.77 19.34
N LYS A 30 -23.96 0.85 20.60
CA LYS A 30 -24.41 1.87 21.56
C LYS A 30 -23.55 3.13 21.51
N LYS A 31 -22.23 2.98 21.43
CA LYS A 31 -21.28 4.09 21.54
C LYS A 31 -20.97 4.77 20.20
N GLY A 32 -21.34 4.15 19.06
CA GLY A 32 -21.08 4.67 17.73
C GLY A 32 -19.72 4.27 17.19
N ASN A 33 -19.03 5.16 16.46
CA ASN A 33 -17.76 4.87 15.78
C ASN A 33 -16.71 4.37 16.77
N THR A 34 -16.36 3.09 16.69
CA THR A 34 -15.55 2.41 17.71
C THR A 34 -14.38 1.64 17.12
N MET A 35 -13.22 1.75 17.75
CA MET A 35 -12.09 0.83 17.54
C MET A 35 -12.13 -0.28 18.58
N VAL A 36 -12.16 -1.51 18.13
CA VAL A 36 -12.03 -2.71 18.96
C VAL A 36 -10.59 -3.21 18.90
N VAL A 37 -9.92 -3.17 20.04
CA VAL A 37 -8.58 -3.71 20.23
C VAL A 37 -8.69 -5.04 20.97
N ALA A 38 -8.35 -6.14 20.31
CA ALA A 38 -8.43 -7.48 20.91
C ALA A 38 -7.39 -8.40 20.28
N PRO A 39 -6.81 -9.34 21.05
CA PRO A 39 -5.87 -10.35 20.55
C PRO A 39 -6.34 -11.07 19.28
N THR A 40 -5.39 -11.56 18.47
CA THR A 40 -5.69 -12.18 17.16
C THR A 40 -6.59 -13.41 17.23
N ALA A 41 -6.56 -14.16 18.34
CA ALA A 41 -7.31 -15.40 18.52
C ALA A 41 -8.77 -15.22 18.99
N LEU A 42 -9.16 -14.00 19.38
CA LEU A 42 -10.49 -13.72 19.99
C LEU A 42 -11.63 -13.56 18.99
N GLY A 43 -11.42 -13.81 17.72
CA GLY A 43 -12.50 -13.80 16.72
C GLY A 43 -13.10 -12.43 16.45
N LYS A 44 -12.27 -11.39 16.25
CA LYS A 44 -12.69 -10.03 15.85
C LYS A 44 -13.66 -10.02 14.67
N THR A 45 -13.49 -10.95 13.73
CA THR A 45 -14.40 -11.14 12.60
C THR A 45 -15.83 -11.44 13.03
N ILE A 46 -16.01 -12.22 14.11
CA ILE A 46 -17.35 -12.52 14.65
C ILE A 46 -18.00 -11.27 15.21
N VAL A 47 -17.24 -10.39 15.89
CA VAL A 47 -17.76 -9.08 16.33
C VAL A 47 -18.25 -8.26 15.14
N ALA A 48 -17.46 -8.19 14.04
CA ALA A 48 -17.89 -7.51 12.83
C ALA A 48 -19.17 -8.12 12.22
N ILE A 49 -19.30 -9.45 12.24
CA ILE A 49 -20.48 -10.16 11.74
C ILE A 49 -21.71 -9.84 12.59
N LEU A 50 -21.59 -9.81 13.92
CA LEU A 50 -22.68 -9.45 14.84
C LEU A 50 -23.15 -8.01 14.64
N VAL A 51 -22.21 -7.06 14.57
CA VAL A 51 -22.51 -5.66 14.30
C VAL A 51 -23.16 -5.49 12.93
N ALA A 52 -22.66 -6.17 11.90
CA ALA A 52 -23.21 -6.13 10.55
C ALA A 52 -24.64 -6.71 10.50
N ALA A 53 -24.89 -7.82 11.17
CA ALA A 53 -26.21 -8.43 11.22
C ALA A 53 -27.25 -7.48 11.86
N ASP A 54 -26.95 -6.91 13.04
CA ASP A 54 -27.83 -5.94 13.70
C ASP A 54 -28.05 -4.69 12.82
N ARG A 55 -26.99 -4.19 12.19
CA ARG A 55 -27.05 -3.00 11.35
C ARG A 55 -27.92 -3.20 10.12
N LEU A 56 -27.74 -4.32 9.40
CA LEU A 56 -28.53 -4.67 8.21
C LEU A 56 -29.99 -5.00 8.54
N TYR A 57 -30.26 -5.44 9.77
CA TYR A 57 -31.62 -5.67 10.26
C TYR A 57 -32.35 -4.35 10.56
N LYS A 58 -31.67 -3.41 11.23
CA LYS A 58 -32.23 -2.10 11.61
C LYS A 58 -32.34 -1.13 10.42
N VAL A 59 -31.35 -1.11 9.53
CA VAL A 59 -31.33 -0.23 8.36
C VAL A 59 -31.63 -1.05 7.11
N LYS A 60 -32.90 -1.16 6.77
CA LYS A 60 -33.36 -1.93 5.62
C LYS A 60 -32.75 -1.40 4.31
N ASN A 61 -32.47 -2.29 3.38
CA ASN A 61 -31.88 -1.99 2.06
C ASN A 61 -30.49 -1.33 2.08
N SER A 62 -29.84 -1.26 3.25
CA SER A 62 -28.45 -0.80 3.34
C SER A 62 -27.43 -1.87 2.99
N LYS A 63 -26.19 -1.44 2.83
CA LYS A 63 -25.03 -2.31 2.58
C LYS A 63 -24.04 -2.21 3.75
N VAL A 64 -23.19 -3.25 3.86
CA VAL A 64 -22.03 -3.28 4.76
C VAL A 64 -20.77 -3.40 3.92
N LEU A 65 -19.80 -2.53 4.16
CA LEU A 65 -18.50 -2.55 3.50
C LEU A 65 -17.42 -2.97 4.49
N VAL A 66 -16.78 -4.11 4.22
CA VAL A 66 -15.68 -4.66 5.02
C VAL A 66 -14.38 -4.49 4.24
N LEU A 67 -13.48 -3.69 4.76
CA LEU A 67 -12.20 -3.36 4.12
C LEU A 67 -11.07 -4.13 4.79
N ALA A 68 -10.29 -4.82 3.99
CA ALA A 68 -9.13 -5.58 4.45
C ALA A 68 -7.88 -5.18 3.64
N PRO A 69 -6.69 -5.07 4.27
CA PRO A 69 -5.48 -4.55 3.62
C PRO A 69 -4.96 -5.43 2.49
N SER A 70 -5.45 -6.65 2.35
CA SER A 70 -5.00 -7.57 1.32
C SER A 70 -6.14 -8.36 0.67
N LYS A 71 -5.95 -8.74 -0.61
CA LYS A 71 -6.90 -9.58 -1.35
C LYS A 71 -7.23 -10.92 -0.65
N PRO A 72 -6.26 -11.68 -0.09
CA PRO A 72 -6.59 -12.92 0.61
C PRO A 72 -7.50 -12.70 1.83
N LEU A 73 -7.28 -11.62 2.59
CA LEU A 73 -8.14 -11.27 3.73
C LEU A 73 -9.55 -10.89 3.28
N ALA A 74 -9.69 -10.09 2.23
CA ALA A 74 -11.01 -9.75 1.70
C ALA A 74 -11.82 -10.99 1.28
N ILE A 75 -11.17 -11.98 0.65
CA ILE A 75 -11.79 -13.27 0.30
C ILE A 75 -12.09 -14.10 1.55
N GLN A 76 -11.24 -14.07 2.57
CA GLN A 76 -11.48 -14.75 3.83
C GLN A 76 -12.67 -14.17 4.58
N HIS A 77 -12.80 -12.84 4.62
CA HIS A 77 -13.97 -12.18 5.18
C HIS A 77 -15.25 -12.55 4.41
N GLU A 78 -15.21 -12.54 3.06
CA GLU A 78 -16.35 -13.02 2.25
C GLU A 78 -16.78 -14.43 2.66
N ALA A 79 -15.84 -15.37 2.77
CA ALA A 79 -16.15 -16.73 3.20
C ALA A 79 -16.75 -16.77 4.61
N SER A 80 -16.14 -16.05 5.58
CA SER A 80 -16.65 -15.99 6.95
C SER A 80 -18.06 -15.38 7.01
N PHE A 81 -18.33 -14.30 6.29
CA PHE A 81 -19.67 -13.73 6.27
C PHE A 81 -20.71 -14.67 5.62
N LYS A 82 -20.34 -15.37 4.55
CA LYS A 82 -21.18 -16.39 3.92
C LYS A 82 -21.48 -17.57 4.85
N ASP A 83 -20.54 -17.94 5.70
CA ASP A 83 -20.71 -19.04 6.64
C ASP A 83 -21.76 -18.71 7.71
N PHE A 84 -21.90 -17.44 8.11
CA PHE A 84 -22.70 -17.01 9.26
C PHE A 84 -23.94 -16.20 8.93
N ILE A 85 -24.01 -15.47 7.81
CA ILE A 85 -25.15 -14.60 7.43
C ILE A 85 -25.87 -15.13 6.19
N ASN A 86 -27.21 -15.03 6.21
CA ASN A 86 -28.09 -15.40 5.10
C ASN A 86 -28.38 -14.20 4.17
N LEU A 87 -27.35 -13.49 3.70
CA LEU A 87 -27.51 -12.40 2.76
C LEU A 87 -26.45 -12.48 1.64
N PRO A 88 -26.72 -11.90 0.46
CA PRO A 88 -25.73 -11.85 -0.63
C PRO A 88 -24.46 -11.17 -0.18
N CYS A 89 -23.35 -11.89 -0.27
CA CYS A 89 -22.01 -11.44 0.11
C CYS A 89 -21.03 -11.69 -1.02
N THR A 90 -20.17 -10.71 -1.31
CA THR A 90 -19.16 -10.80 -2.37
C THR A 90 -17.84 -10.18 -1.98
N SER A 91 -16.78 -10.51 -2.73
CA SER A 91 -15.50 -9.80 -2.64
C SER A 91 -15.22 -8.96 -3.88
N ILE A 92 -14.74 -7.73 -3.66
CA ILE A 92 -14.30 -6.78 -4.69
C ILE A 92 -12.82 -6.50 -4.49
N THR A 93 -12.01 -6.95 -5.46
CA THR A 93 -10.54 -6.77 -5.44
C THR A 93 -10.04 -6.42 -6.84
N GLY A 94 -8.84 -5.87 -6.95
CA GLY A 94 -8.24 -5.50 -8.24
C GLY A 94 -8.08 -6.63 -9.27
N ALA A 95 -8.36 -7.88 -8.89
CA ALA A 95 -8.38 -9.02 -9.84
C ALA A 95 -9.74 -9.23 -10.51
N VAL A 96 -10.78 -8.54 -10.04
CA VAL A 96 -12.14 -8.60 -10.65
C VAL A 96 -12.22 -7.50 -11.71
N LYS A 97 -12.78 -7.81 -12.88
CA LYS A 97 -12.99 -6.85 -13.96
C LYS A 97 -13.93 -5.73 -13.52
N THR A 98 -13.78 -4.56 -14.10
CA THR A 98 -14.53 -3.35 -13.72
C THR A 98 -16.04 -3.54 -13.74
N ASP A 99 -16.58 -4.05 -14.85
CA ASP A 99 -18.02 -4.26 -15.01
C ASP A 99 -18.59 -5.28 -14.03
N ASP A 100 -17.82 -6.35 -13.77
CA ASP A 100 -18.17 -7.33 -12.74
C ASP A 100 -18.15 -6.73 -11.33
N ARG A 101 -17.30 -5.72 -11.05
CA ARG A 101 -17.28 -5.04 -9.77
C ARG A 101 -18.52 -4.21 -9.53
N ILE A 102 -18.99 -3.49 -10.56
CA ILE A 102 -20.23 -2.70 -10.49
C ILE A 102 -21.41 -3.64 -10.21
N LYS A 103 -21.56 -4.70 -10.99
CA LYS A 103 -22.61 -5.71 -10.82
C LYS A 103 -22.58 -6.33 -9.41
N ARG A 104 -21.41 -6.71 -8.92
CA ARG A 104 -21.23 -7.25 -7.55
C ARG A 104 -21.62 -6.24 -6.48
N TRP A 105 -21.30 -4.96 -6.68
CA TRP A 105 -21.69 -3.89 -5.77
C TRP A 105 -23.22 -3.75 -5.69
N GLU A 106 -23.91 -3.77 -6.82
CA GLU A 106 -25.36 -3.65 -6.91
C GLU A 106 -26.08 -4.84 -6.26
N GLU A 107 -25.68 -6.06 -6.61
CA GLU A 107 -26.35 -7.30 -6.21
C GLU A 107 -26.11 -7.72 -4.76
N SER A 108 -25.06 -7.19 -4.11
CA SER A 108 -24.66 -7.65 -2.78
C SER A 108 -25.04 -6.69 -1.67
N ARG A 109 -25.35 -7.26 -0.50
CA ARG A 109 -25.62 -6.52 0.75
C ARG A 109 -24.37 -6.40 1.62
N ILE A 110 -23.43 -7.33 1.48
CA ILE A 110 -22.16 -7.36 2.20
C ILE A 110 -21.04 -7.40 1.18
N ILE A 111 -20.16 -6.40 1.21
CA ILE A 111 -19.04 -6.26 0.28
C ILE A 111 -17.74 -6.32 1.08
N CYS A 112 -16.92 -7.34 0.81
CA CYS A 112 -15.59 -7.48 1.39
C CYS A 112 -14.56 -7.04 0.34
N ALA A 113 -13.74 -6.01 0.60
CA ALA A 113 -12.93 -5.42 -0.46
C ALA A 113 -11.52 -5.02 -0.01
N THR A 114 -10.64 -4.87 -1.01
CA THR A 114 -9.37 -4.18 -0.80
C THR A 114 -9.58 -2.66 -0.92
N PRO A 115 -9.05 -1.85 0.01
CA PRO A 115 -9.34 -0.43 0.08
C PRO A 115 -8.94 0.34 -1.19
N GLN A 116 -7.79 0.00 -1.80
CA GLN A 116 -7.33 0.64 -3.03
C GLN A 116 -8.28 0.42 -4.21
N THR A 117 -8.98 -0.72 -4.24
CA THR A 117 -9.94 -1.02 -5.32
C THR A 117 -11.20 -0.18 -5.15
N ILE A 118 -11.73 -0.09 -3.93
CA ILE A 118 -12.91 0.76 -3.65
C ILE A 118 -12.59 2.23 -3.87
N GLU A 119 -11.43 2.70 -3.39
CA GLU A 119 -10.96 4.07 -3.63
C GLU A 119 -10.92 4.40 -5.13
N SER A 120 -10.29 3.54 -5.93
CA SER A 120 -10.24 3.70 -7.39
C SER A 120 -11.63 3.71 -8.03
N ASP A 121 -12.54 2.86 -7.59
CA ASP A 121 -13.88 2.78 -8.14
C ASP A 121 -14.73 4.01 -7.79
N LEU A 122 -14.60 4.54 -6.56
CA LEU A 122 -15.26 5.78 -6.13
C LEU A 122 -14.71 7.01 -6.86
N LEU A 123 -13.38 7.10 -7.02
CA LEU A 123 -12.75 8.18 -7.79
C LEU A 123 -13.20 8.19 -9.25
N ASN A 124 -13.51 7.03 -9.81
CA ASN A 124 -14.06 6.90 -11.16
C ASN A 124 -15.59 6.99 -11.23
N GLY A 125 -16.27 7.33 -10.12
CA GLY A 125 -17.72 7.51 -10.10
C GLY A 125 -18.55 6.27 -10.41
N ARG A 126 -18.03 5.05 -10.17
CA ARG A 126 -18.70 3.79 -10.52
C ARG A 126 -19.87 3.46 -9.61
N TYR A 127 -19.79 3.86 -8.37
CA TYR A 127 -20.82 3.78 -7.34
C TYR A 127 -20.49 4.77 -6.22
N ASP A 128 -21.38 4.91 -5.25
CA ASP A 128 -21.23 5.78 -4.07
C ASP A 128 -21.38 4.98 -2.76
N LEU A 129 -21.16 5.65 -1.64
CA LEU A 129 -21.29 5.07 -0.30
C LEU A 129 -22.61 5.44 0.41
N SER A 130 -23.57 6.09 -0.25
CA SER A 130 -24.81 6.58 0.34
C SER A 130 -25.66 5.47 0.94
N SER A 131 -25.63 4.29 0.35
CA SER A 131 -26.36 3.09 0.80
C SER A 131 -25.61 2.28 1.87
N VAL A 132 -24.36 2.63 2.20
CA VAL A 132 -23.55 1.89 3.18
C VAL A 132 -23.89 2.35 4.59
N SER A 133 -24.38 1.45 5.46
CA SER A 133 -24.73 1.77 6.85
C SER A 133 -23.68 1.35 7.87
N LEU A 134 -22.69 0.57 7.47
CA LEU A 134 -21.55 0.16 8.29
C LEU A 134 -20.32 0.03 7.41
N ILE A 135 -19.22 0.66 7.83
CA ILE A 135 -17.90 0.39 7.29
C ILE A 135 -17.02 -0.26 8.36
N VAL A 136 -16.37 -1.37 7.98
CA VAL A 136 -15.44 -2.10 8.85
C VAL A 136 -14.04 -1.96 8.30
N PHE A 137 -13.12 -1.43 9.11
CA PHE A 137 -11.69 -1.35 8.78
C PHE A 137 -10.95 -2.46 9.54
N ASP A 138 -10.64 -3.57 8.87
CA ASP A 138 -9.79 -4.61 9.45
C ASP A 138 -8.32 -4.16 9.43
N GLU A 139 -7.58 -4.49 10.51
CA GLU A 139 -6.25 -3.93 10.76
C GLU A 139 -6.21 -2.39 10.64
N CYS A 140 -7.12 -1.74 11.36
CA CYS A 140 -7.38 -0.29 11.26
C CYS A 140 -6.18 0.59 11.60
N HIS A 141 -5.11 0.04 12.22
CA HIS A 141 -3.84 0.73 12.44
C HIS A 141 -3.13 1.18 11.14
N HIS A 142 -3.57 0.69 9.98
CA HIS A 142 -3.17 1.22 8.67
C HIS A 142 -3.80 2.59 8.33
N GLY A 143 -4.74 3.09 9.11
CA GLY A 143 -5.45 4.36 8.89
C GLY A 143 -4.60 5.60 9.15
N VAL A 144 -3.37 5.64 8.64
CA VAL A 144 -2.40 6.73 8.82
C VAL A 144 -1.91 7.29 7.49
N GLY A 145 -1.52 8.55 7.49
CA GLY A 145 -0.96 9.23 6.33
C GLY A 145 -1.91 9.19 5.12
N SER A 146 -1.43 8.70 3.99
CA SER A 146 -2.20 8.63 2.73
C SER A 146 -2.72 7.24 2.39
N TYR A 147 -2.88 6.36 3.38
CA TYR A 147 -3.45 5.04 3.11
C TYR A 147 -4.94 5.15 2.75
N SER A 148 -5.42 4.31 1.84
CA SER A 148 -6.78 4.37 1.28
C SER A 148 -7.90 4.37 2.33
N TYR A 149 -7.67 3.85 3.53
CA TYR A 149 -8.63 3.91 4.64
C TYR A 149 -9.04 5.34 5.00
N VAL A 150 -8.07 6.26 5.00
CA VAL A 150 -8.31 7.68 5.37
C VAL A 150 -9.27 8.35 4.39
N TYR A 151 -9.07 8.14 3.08
CA TYR A 151 -9.96 8.63 2.04
C TYR A 151 -11.36 8.02 2.15
N LEU A 152 -11.43 6.69 2.29
CA LEU A 152 -12.70 5.97 2.35
C LEU A 152 -13.52 6.33 3.58
N ALA A 153 -12.89 6.55 4.75
CA ALA A 153 -13.56 7.02 5.94
C ALA A 153 -14.17 8.41 5.73
N SER A 154 -13.40 9.35 5.15
CA SER A 154 -13.87 10.71 4.86
C SER A 154 -15.06 10.70 3.89
N ARG A 155 -14.96 9.97 2.76
CA ARG A 155 -16.05 9.84 1.79
C ARG A 155 -17.29 9.21 2.41
N TYR A 156 -17.13 8.16 3.22
CA TYR A 156 -18.21 7.49 3.91
C TYR A 156 -18.96 8.42 4.85
N MET A 157 -18.25 9.23 5.65
CA MET A 157 -18.85 10.18 6.56
C MET A 157 -19.58 11.33 5.84
N GLN A 158 -19.18 11.64 4.60
CA GLN A 158 -19.83 12.66 3.77
C GLN A 158 -21.09 12.14 3.07
N GLU A 159 -21.07 10.91 2.57
CA GLU A 159 -22.10 10.36 1.69
C GLU A 159 -23.18 9.56 2.44
N SER A 160 -22.78 8.80 3.47
CA SER A 160 -23.72 7.92 4.18
C SER A 160 -24.65 8.70 5.12
N LYS A 161 -25.93 8.35 5.07
CA LYS A 161 -26.96 8.88 5.99
C LYS A 161 -26.97 8.17 7.35
N PHE A 162 -26.55 6.93 7.40
CA PHE A 162 -26.60 6.04 8.56
C PHE A 162 -25.21 5.51 8.90
N ASN A 163 -24.24 6.42 9.02
CA ASN A 163 -22.83 6.04 9.20
C ASN A 163 -22.57 5.38 10.56
N LEU A 164 -21.80 4.32 10.52
CA LEU A 164 -21.18 3.64 11.65
C LEU A 164 -19.83 3.09 11.23
N VAL A 165 -18.78 3.43 11.97
CA VAL A 165 -17.42 2.96 11.73
C VAL A 165 -17.01 1.93 12.76
N LEU A 166 -16.52 0.78 12.32
CA LEU A 166 -15.91 -0.24 13.16
C LEU A 166 -14.47 -0.44 12.74
N GLY A 167 -13.52 -0.04 13.59
CA GLY A 167 -12.11 -0.38 13.44
C GLY A 167 -11.77 -1.65 14.21
N LEU A 168 -11.07 -2.58 13.58
CA LEU A 168 -10.59 -3.81 14.21
C LEU A 168 -9.07 -3.86 14.16
N THR A 169 -8.41 -4.14 15.27
CA THR A 169 -6.97 -4.38 15.31
C THR A 169 -6.57 -5.28 16.48
N ALA A 170 -5.45 -5.98 16.34
CA ALA A 170 -4.83 -6.67 17.47
C ALA A 170 -3.84 -5.75 18.20
N SER A 171 -3.34 -4.72 17.53
CA SER A 171 -2.37 -3.78 18.07
C SER A 171 -2.48 -2.45 17.31
N PRO A 172 -2.93 -1.37 17.96
CA PRO A 172 -2.98 -0.05 17.31
C PRO A 172 -1.59 0.63 17.27
N GLY A 173 -0.58 0.03 17.90
CA GLY A 173 0.77 0.57 18.04
C GLY A 173 1.06 1.13 19.44
N SER A 174 2.32 1.46 19.69
CA SER A 174 2.81 1.97 20.99
C SER A 174 3.04 3.49 21.02
N ASP A 175 2.70 4.17 19.93
CA ASP A 175 2.86 5.61 19.78
C ASP A 175 1.49 6.30 19.90
N LYS A 176 1.28 7.04 20.98
CA LYS A 176 0.02 7.76 21.25
C LYS A 176 -0.38 8.69 20.11
N PHE A 177 0.59 9.36 19.47
CA PHE A 177 0.32 10.24 18.34
C PHE A 177 -0.22 9.47 17.12
N LYS A 178 0.31 8.28 16.86
CA LYS A 178 -0.19 7.43 15.77
C LYS A 178 -1.58 6.87 16.07
N ILE A 179 -1.84 6.47 17.31
CA ILE A 179 -3.18 6.01 17.72
C ILE A 179 -4.18 7.16 17.54
N LYS A 180 -3.81 8.37 17.98
CA LYS A 180 -4.60 9.59 17.77
C LYS A 180 -4.85 9.85 16.28
N GLU A 181 -3.80 9.79 15.45
CA GLU A 181 -3.91 9.94 13.99
C GLU A 181 -4.90 8.93 13.37
N VAL A 182 -4.85 7.66 13.79
CA VAL A 182 -5.80 6.63 13.32
C VAL A 182 -7.22 6.98 13.74
N CYS A 183 -7.45 7.37 15.00
CA CYS A 183 -8.77 7.74 15.49
C CYS A 183 -9.34 8.93 14.73
N GLU A 184 -8.54 9.97 14.54
CA GLU A 184 -8.93 11.16 13.78
C GLU A 184 -9.24 10.84 12.32
N ASN A 185 -8.38 10.06 11.66
CA ASN A 185 -8.51 9.74 10.24
C ASN A 185 -9.68 8.81 9.94
N LEU A 186 -10.03 7.92 10.87
CA LEU A 186 -11.13 6.96 10.70
C LEU A 186 -12.41 7.39 11.43
N TYR A 187 -12.45 8.61 11.99
CA TYR A 187 -13.61 9.14 12.75
C TYR A 187 -14.04 8.28 13.94
N ILE A 188 -13.06 7.62 14.59
CA ILE A 188 -13.28 6.75 15.75
C ILE A 188 -13.41 7.61 17.00
N GLN A 189 -14.54 7.48 17.70
CA GLN A 189 -14.88 8.24 18.90
C GLN A 189 -14.66 7.45 20.19
N ASN A 190 -14.61 6.13 20.06
CA ASN A 190 -14.49 5.23 21.22
C ASN A 190 -13.44 4.14 20.93
N ILE A 191 -12.66 3.82 21.94
CA ILE A 191 -11.74 2.69 21.91
C ILE A 191 -12.20 1.69 22.97
N VAL A 192 -12.46 0.45 22.56
CA VAL A 192 -12.80 -0.65 23.46
C VAL A 192 -11.71 -1.69 23.40
N VAL A 193 -11.14 -2.00 24.54
CA VAL A 193 -10.00 -2.91 24.65
C VAL A 193 -10.46 -4.19 25.37
N LYS A 194 -10.07 -5.33 24.83
CA LYS A 194 -10.14 -6.62 25.49
C LYS A 194 -8.76 -7.26 25.51
N THR A 195 -8.36 -7.70 26.69
CA THR A 195 -7.09 -8.33 26.96
C THR A 195 -7.24 -9.83 27.24
N GLU A 196 -6.12 -10.50 27.32
CA GLU A 196 -6.06 -11.93 27.66
C GLU A 196 -6.46 -12.17 29.13
N ASP A 197 -6.33 -11.14 29.99
CA ASP A 197 -6.55 -11.19 31.44
C ASP A 197 -8.01 -10.91 31.84
N ASP A 198 -8.83 -10.41 30.90
CA ASP A 198 -10.24 -10.11 31.17
C ASP A 198 -11.00 -11.39 31.54
N ALA A 199 -11.80 -11.32 32.62
CA ALA A 199 -12.51 -12.47 33.18
C ALA A 199 -13.46 -13.17 32.18
N ASP A 200 -14.07 -12.41 31.27
CA ASP A 200 -14.95 -12.92 30.22
C ASP A 200 -14.19 -13.46 28.98
N VAL A 201 -12.88 -13.19 28.86
CA VAL A 201 -12.00 -13.65 27.79
C VAL A 201 -11.21 -14.89 28.18
N ARG A 202 -10.73 -14.96 29.42
CA ARG A 202 -9.89 -16.06 29.94
C ARG A 202 -10.36 -17.48 29.59
N PRO A 203 -11.67 -17.83 29.66
CA PRO A 203 -12.12 -19.17 29.34
C PRO A 203 -11.91 -19.59 27.87
N TYR A 204 -11.74 -18.61 26.97
CA TYR A 204 -11.62 -18.82 25.52
C TYR A 204 -10.23 -18.55 24.99
N PHE A 205 -9.30 -18.11 25.85
CA PHE A 205 -7.94 -17.79 25.48
C PHE A 205 -6.99 -18.93 25.84
N ASN A 206 -6.22 -19.39 24.88
CA ASN A 206 -5.16 -20.33 25.10
C ASN A 206 -3.84 -19.57 25.29
N PRO A 207 -3.15 -19.71 26.43
CA PRO A 207 -1.91 -18.99 26.69
C PRO A 207 -0.84 -19.33 25.65
N VAL A 208 0.01 -18.35 25.36
CA VAL A 208 1.15 -18.51 24.47
C VAL A 208 2.42 -18.44 25.31
N GLU A 209 3.11 -19.58 25.44
CA GLU A 209 4.39 -19.65 26.11
C GLU A 209 5.51 -19.12 25.22
N ILE A 210 6.23 -18.10 25.68
CA ILE A 210 7.36 -17.52 24.93
C ILE A 210 8.65 -17.94 25.60
N GLN A 211 9.47 -18.68 24.87
CA GLN A 211 10.80 -19.09 25.29
C GLN A 211 11.89 -18.37 24.52
N TRP A 212 12.81 -17.74 25.24
CA TRP A 212 13.96 -17.05 24.69
C TRP A 212 15.14 -18.00 24.64
N VAL A 213 15.65 -18.24 23.43
CA VAL A 213 16.78 -19.12 23.18
C VAL A 213 18.00 -18.25 22.89
N ARG A 214 18.84 -18.06 23.90
CA ARG A 214 20.07 -17.30 23.79
C ARG A 214 21.18 -18.11 23.14
N VAL A 215 21.78 -17.56 22.10
CA VAL A 215 22.82 -18.21 21.30
C VAL A 215 24.11 -17.37 21.36
N LYS A 216 25.23 -17.99 21.70
CA LYS A 216 26.53 -17.30 21.66
C LYS A 216 27.06 -17.31 20.23
N MET A 217 27.67 -16.19 19.82
CA MET A 217 28.39 -16.10 18.54
C MET A 217 29.66 -16.98 18.60
N SER A 218 30.03 -17.59 17.48
CA SER A 218 31.29 -18.35 17.44
C SER A 218 32.48 -17.40 17.37
N SER A 219 33.65 -17.85 17.83
CA SER A 219 34.90 -17.05 17.84
C SER A 219 35.29 -16.54 16.44
N GLU A 220 34.95 -17.29 15.42
CA GLU A 220 35.20 -16.95 14.01
C GLU A 220 34.30 -15.80 13.54
N LEU A 221 33.02 -15.86 13.89
CA LEU A 221 32.09 -14.77 13.60
C LEU A 221 32.43 -13.50 14.34
N GLU A 222 32.89 -13.62 15.60
CA GLU A 222 33.36 -12.47 16.41
C GLU A 222 34.57 -11.79 15.76
N LYS A 223 35.55 -12.57 15.27
CA LYS A 223 36.69 -12.01 14.53
C LYS A 223 36.27 -11.30 13.23
N ILE A 224 35.38 -11.88 12.46
CA ILE A 224 34.86 -11.25 11.23
C ILE A 224 34.14 -9.94 11.59
N LYS A 225 33.29 -9.95 12.61
CA LYS A 225 32.59 -8.76 13.15
C LYS A 225 33.58 -7.68 13.58
N GLU A 226 34.64 -8.05 14.29
CA GLU A 226 35.66 -7.09 14.75
C GLU A 226 36.28 -6.31 13.58
N TYR A 227 36.60 -6.96 12.47
CA TYR A 227 37.11 -6.27 11.29
C TYR A 227 36.05 -5.36 10.62
N VAL A 228 34.80 -5.78 10.58
CA VAL A 228 33.68 -4.93 10.11
C VAL A 228 33.53 -3.71 11.00
N ASP A 229 33.64 -3.88 12.33
CA ASP A 229 33.56 -2.81 13.33
C ASP A 229 34.72 -1.81 13.21
N LYS A 230 35.95 -2.30 12.93
CA LYS A 230 37.12 -1.45 12.67
C LYS A 230 36.88 -0.56 11.44
N SER A 231 36.38 -1.14 10.35
CA SER A 231 36.02 -0.40 9.15
C SER A 231 34.92 0.66 9.42
N LEU A 232 33.93 0.33 10.22
CA LEU A 232 32.86 1.26 10.63
C LEU A 232 33.42 2.44 11.47
N LYS A 233 34.23 2.13 12.50
CA LYS A 233 34.81 3.14 13.42
C LYS A 233 35.66 4.17 12.68
N VAL A 234 36.47 3.74 11.70
CA VAL A 234 37.28 4.66 10.87
C VAL A 234 36.40 5.71 10.18
N ARG A 235 35.30 5.27 9.55
CA ARG A 235 34.39 6.14 8.82
C ARG A 235 33.56 7.05 9.72
N LEU A 236 33.12 6.55 10.88
CA LEU A 236 32.44 7.38 11.87
C LEU A 236 33.36 8.46 12.43
N LYS A 237 34.65 8.16 12.68
CA LYS A 237 35.65 9.18 13.06
C LYS A 237 35.82 10.22 11.95
N ALA A 238 35.89 9.81 10.68
CA ALA A 238 35.98 10.75 9.56
C ALA A 238 34.77 11.69 9.51
N LEU A 239 33.53 11.16 9.63
CA LEU A 239 32.31 11.97 9.68
C LEU A 239 32.27 12.93 10.87
N LYS A 240 32.78 12.51 12.03
CA LYS A 240 32.92 13.39 13.20
C LYS A 240 33.89 14.52 12.94
N ASN A 241 35.06 14.24 12.36
CA ASN A 241 36.06 15.24 12.02
C ASN A 241 35.55 16.25 10.97
N MET A 242 34.68 15.81 10.07
CA MET A 242 33.99 16.68 9.10
C MET A 242 32.80 17.43 9.72
N GLY A 243 32.51 17.30 11.01
CA GLY A 243 31.40 17.97 11.69
C GLY A 243 30.00 17.45 11.30
N VAL A 244 29.92 16.36 10.51
CA VAL A 244 28.64 15.78 10.02
C VAL A 244 27.86 15.09 11.12
N ILE A 245 28.57 14.47 12.08
CA ILE A 245 28.01 13.84 13.28
C ILE A 245 28.71 14.34 14.53
N LYS A 246 27.97 14.44 15.64
CA LYS A 246 28.51 14.93 16.92
C LYS A 246 29.33 13.88 17.66
N THR A 247 28.93 12.61 17.59
CA THR A 247 29.56 11.50 18.31
C THR A 247 29.75 10.31 17.37
N VAL A 248 30.67 9.40 17.73
CA VAL A 248 30.88 8.13 16.99
C VAL A 248 29.88 7.03 17.44
N SER A 249 29.14 7.26 18.53
CA SER A 249 28.08 6.38 18.99
C SER A 249 26.75 6.85 18.38
N VAL A 250 26.46 6.38 17.17
CA VAL A 250 25.28 6.79 16.39
C VAL A 250 24.49 5.57 15.96
N ASN A 251 23.17 5.69 16.01
CA ASN A 251 22.26 4.67 15.51
C ASN A 251 21.98 4.89 13.99
N LYS A 252 21.22 3.97 13.40
CA LYS A 252 20.89 4.04 11.97
C LYS A 252 20.07 5.29 11.61
N LEU A 253 19.18 5.73 12.49
CA LEU A 253 18.36 6.92 12.28
C LEU A 253 19.20 8.19 12.27
N ASP A 254 20.19 8.28 13.17
CA ASP A 254 21.13 9.42 13.23
C ASP A 254 21.89 9.56 11.91
N ILE A 255 22.32 8.44 11.33
CA ILE A 255 23.03 8.43 10.04
C ILE A 255 22.10 8.84 8.89
N LEU A 256 20.85 8.37 8.87
CA LEU A 256 19.87 8.77 7.88
C LEU A 256 19.54 10.27 7.98
N ASN A 257 19.36 10.79 9.19
CA ASN A 257 19.12 12.22 9.42
C ASN A 257 20.34 13.07 9.03
N ALA A 258 21.56 12.62 9.35
CA ALA A 258 22.78 13.28 8.91
C ALA A 258 22.90 13.31 7.39
N ARG A 259 22.55 12.19 6.73
CA ARG A 259 22.52 12.12 5.25
C ARG A 259 21.49 13.10 4.67
N GLY A 260 20.29 13.17 5.21
CA GLY A 260 19.26 14.12 4.78
C GLY A 260 19.71 15.57 4.91
N ARG A 261 20.37 15.93 6.02
CA ARG A 261 20.96 17.28 6.23
C ARG A 261 22.00 17.62 5.18
N VAL A 262 22.99 16.74 4.98
CA VAL A 262 24.06 16.99 3.98
C VAL A 262 23.50 17.05 2.56
N GLN A 263 22.51 16.22 2.21
CA GLN A 263 21.81 16.31 0.93
C GLN A 263 21.07 17.63 0.75
N GLY A 264 20.36 18.09 1.80
CA GLY A 264 19.69 19.39 1.80
C GLY A 264 20.66 20.56 1.65
N GLU A 265 21.85 20.48 2.27
CA GLU A 265 22.89 21.48 2.15
C GLU A 265 23.47 21.55 0.72
N ILE A 266 23.76 20.40 0.11
CA ILE A 266 24.18 20.32 -1.29
C ILE A 266 23.12 20.95 -2.22
N ALA A 267 21.83 20.70 -1.94
CA ALA A 267 20.75 21.21 -2.77
C ALA A 267 20.59 22.74 -2.68
N ARG A 268 20.92 23.34 -1.52
CA ARG A 268 20.80 24.78 -1.26
C ARG A 268 22.02 25.59 -1.73
N THR A 269 23.18 24.95 -1.86
CA THR A 269 24.43 25.63 -2.17
C THR A 269 24.67 25.69 -3.68
N THR A 270 24.92 26.87 -4.21
CA THR A 270 25.11 27.11 -5.65
C THR A 270 26.36 26.39 -6.20
N ASN A 271 27.38 26.23 -5.37
CA ASN A 271 28.62 25.50 -5.72
C ASN A 271 29.05 24.65 -4.50
N PRO A 272 28.47 23.42 -4.34
CA PRO A 272 28.71 22.61 -3.15
C PRO A 272 30.18 22.14 -3.11
N ASP A 273 30.79 22.23 -1.93
CA ASP A 273 32.15 21.77 -1.68
C ASP A 273 32.31 20.28 -1.93
N LYS A 274 33.51 19.89 -2.39
CA LYS A 274 33.88 18.50 -2.57
C LYS A 274 33.73 17.68 -1.29
N GLU A 275 33.89 18.30 -0.12
CA GLU A 275 33.74 17.68 1.19
C GLU A 275 32.33 17.19 1.46
N LEU A 276 31.28 17.91 1.02
CA LEU A 276 29.89 17.48 1.17
C LEU A 276 29.60 16.21 0.35
N PHE A 277 30.12 16.12 -0.86
CA PHE A 277 30.01 14.91 -1.68
C PHE A 277 30.79 13.73 -1.09
N GLN A 278 31.95 14.01 -0.46
CA GLN A 278 32.71 13.02 0.26
C GLN A 278 31.93 12.54 1.50
N ALA A 279 31.34 13.44 2.27
CA ALA A 279 30.49 13.11 3.42
C ALA A 279 29.32 12.18 3.03
N ILE A 280 28.59 12.46 1.93
CA ILE A 280 27.53 11.58 1.44
C ILE A 280 28.05 10.19 1.06
N SER A 281 29.23 10.15 0.42
CA SER A 281 29.86 8.88 0.07
C SER A 281 30.19 8.06 1.32
N ILE A 282 30.77 8.70 2.34
CA ILE A 282 31.10 8.06 3.63
C ILE A 282 29.83 7.63 4.37
N LEU A 283 28.81 8.49 4.46
CA LEU A 283 27.51 8.13 5.06
C LEU A 283 26.87 6.92 4.39
N SER A 284 26.92 6.87 3.06
CA SER A 284 26.44 5.71 2.30
C SER A 284 27.24 4.46 2.55
N ALA A 285 28.56 4.59 2.71
CA ALA A 285 29.46 3.47 3.09
C ALA A 285 29.13 2.98 4.53
N VAL A 286 28.91 3.89 5.47
CA VAL A 286 28.51 3.56 6.85
C VAL A 286 27.20 2.77 6.86
N ILE A 287 26.18 3.16 6.08
CA ILE A 287 24.92 2.41 5.97
C ILE A 287 25.16 0.99 5.45
N ASN A 288 26.02 0.85 4.43
CA ASN A 288 26.36 -0.46 3.89
C ASN A 288 27.12 -1.35 4.90
N ILE A 289 28.04 -0.76 5.69
CA ILE A 289 28.79 -1.49 6.74
C ILE A 289 27.84 -1.88 7.89
N GLN A 290 26.98 -0.99 8.33
CA GLN A 290 26.01 -1.29 9.38
C GLN A 290 25.06 -2.44 8.97
N HIS A 291 24.69 -2.51 7.69
CA HIS A 291 23.93 -3.64 7.17
C HIS A 291 24.77 -4.92 7.11
N ALA A 292 26.00 -4.84 6.67
CA ALA A 292 26.93 -5.98 6.68
C ALA A 292 27.17 -6.53 8.09
N GLN A 293 27.32 -5.64 9.10
CA GLN A 293 27.42 -5.99 10.51
C GLN A 293 26.18 -6.73 11.00
N GLU A 294 25.00 -6.19 10.71
CA GLU A 294 23.70 -6.82 11.05
C GLU A 294 23.61 -8.24 10.49
N LEU A 295 24.03 -8.45 9.24
CA LEU A 295 23.99 -9.77 8.61
C LEU A 295 24.95 -10.78 9.27
N ILE A 296 26.15 -10.36 9.67
CA ILE A 296 27.07 -11.24 10.40
C ILE A 296 26.52 -11.57 11.79
N GLU A 297 26.00 -10.58 12.49
CA GLU A 297 25.50 -10.74 13.86
C GLU A 297 24.27 -11.65 13.95
N THR A 298 23.37 -11.57 12.95
CA THR A 298 22.04 -12.14 13.08
C THR A 298 21.71 -13.23 12.07
N GLN A 299 22.33 -13.22 10.87
CA GLN A 299 21.99 -14.09 9.77
C GLN A 299 23.09 -15.09 9.40
N GLY A 300 24.35 -14.69 9.51
CA GLY A 300 25.53 -15.54 9.29
C GLY A 300 26.30 -15.29 8.01
N ILE A 301 27.31 -16.13 7.80
CA ILE A 301 28.36 -15.96 6.81
C ILE A 301 27.81 -15.98 5.37
N GLN A 302 26.94 -16.92 5.06
CA GLN A 302 26.42 -17.07 3.68
C GLN A 302 25.65 -15.85 3.22
N THR A 303 24.77 -15.32 4.08
CA THR A 303 24.00 -14.12 3.80
C THR A 303 24.89 -12.89 3.66
N PHE A 304 25.91 -12.77 4.49
CA PHE A 304 26.93 -11.74 4.38
C PHE A 304 27.69 -11.82 3.05
N ASN A 305 28.19 -13.02 2.65
CA ASN A 305 28.92 -13.20 1.40
C ASN A 305 28.05 -12.90 0.17
N LYS A 306 26.77 -13.30 0.17
CA LYS A 306 25.81 -12.93 -0.87
C LYS A 306 25.61 -11.40 -0.93
N TYR A 307 25.52 -10.74 0.21
CA TYR A 307 25.44 -9.27 0.27
C TYR A 307 26.68 -8.60 -0.29
N VAL A 308 27.87 -9.05 0.09
CA VAL A 308 29.16 -8.53 -0.44
C VAL A 308 29.26 -8.73 -1.95
N ALA A 309 28.81 -9.88 -2.47
CA ALA A 309 28.80 -10.14 -3.91
C ALA A 309 27.88 -9.13 -4.65
N ARG A 310 26.72 -8.80 -4.06
CA ARG A 310 25.83 -7.76 -4.59
C ARG A 310 26.47 -6.37 -4.51
N LEU A 311 27.15 -6.06 -3.40
CA LEU A 311 27.81 -4.78 -3.19
C LEU A 311 28.93 -4.55 -4.21
N ARG A 312 29.70 -5.58 -4.59
CA ARG A 312 30.73 -5.54 -5.64
C ARG A 312 30.20 -5.15 -7.01
N LYS A 313 28.96 -5.52 -7.33
CA LYS A 313 28.31 -5.18 -8.61
C LYS A 313 27.88 -3.70 -8.68
N LYS A 314 27.79 -3.00 -7.53
CA LYS A 314 27.40 -1.59 -7.48
C LYS A 314 28.54 -0.68 -7.93
N LYS A 315 28.25 0.23 -8.87
CA LYS A 315 29.24 1.19 -9.41
C LYS A 315 29.43 2.46 -8.54
N THR A 316 28.76 2.56 -7.39
CA THR A 316 28.78 3.76 -6.52
C THR A 316 30.14 3.95 -5.84
N LYS A 317 30.55 5.22 -5.64
CA LYS A 317 31.79 5.57 -4.92
C LYS A 317 31.86 4.93 -3.54
N ALA A 318 30.76 4.92 -2.79
CA ALA A 318 30.64 4.31 -1.47
C ALA A 318 30.92 2.79 -1.51
N ALA A 319 30.37 2.06 -2.48
CA ALA A 319 30.61 0.62 -2.61
C ALA A 319 32.07 0.32 -3.01
N LYS A 320 32.62 1.08 -3.97
CA LYS A 320 34.03 0.95 -4.37
C LYS A 320 34.98 1.23 -3.20
N SER A 321 34.80 2.36 -2.48
CA SER A 321 35.59 2.71 -1.30
C SER A 321 35.59 1.63 -0.22
N LEU A 322 34.44 0.92 -0.07
CA LEU A 322 34.32 -0.16 0.90
C LEU A 322 35.08 -1.41 0.44
N MET A 323 35.08 -1.72 -0.86
CA MET A 323 35.83 -2.86 -1.42
C MET A 323 37.38 -2.68 -1.34
N TRP A 324 37.85 -1.43 -1.30
CA TRP A 324 39.27 -1.09 -1.14
C TRP A 324 39.69 -0.90 0.34
N ASP A 325 38.78 -1.07 1.29
CA ASP A 325 39.09 -0.96 2.72
C ASP A 325 39.74 -2.25 3.23
N ASP A 326 40.93 -2.14 3.79
CA ASP A 326 41.73 -3.30 4.25
C ASP A 326 40.98 -4.11 5.33
N ASN A 327 40.35 -3.43 6.29
CA ASN A 327 39.61 -4.12 7.35
C ASN A 327 38.39 -4.85 6.79
N PHE A 328 37.61 -4.19 5.93
CA PHE A 328 36.47 -4.83 5.30
C PHE A 328 36.90 -5.96 4.36
N GLY A 329 38.00 -5.77 3.63
CA GLY A 329 38.63 -6.80 2.77
C GLY A 329 39.04 -8.05 3.56
N ARG A 330 39.66 -7.87 4.75
CA ARG A 330 40.00 -8.98 5.65
C ARG A 330 38.78 -9.70 6.16
N ALA A 331 37.71 -8.96 6.60
CA ALA A 331 36.45 -9.57 6.99
C ALA A 331 35.84 -10.42 5.87
N VAL A 332 35.86 -9.93 4.62
CA VAL A 332 35.34 -10.64 3.45
C VAL A 332 36.18 -11.89 3.13
N LYS A 333 37.50 -11.81 3.24
CA LYS A 333 38.38 -12.97 3.01
C LYS A 333 38.08 -14.05 4.04
N MET A 334 38.08 -13.71 5.32
CA MET A 334 37.77 -14.64 6.42
C MET A 334 36.37 -15.26 6.27
N ALA A 335 35.36 -14.46 5.91
CA ALA A 335 33.98 -14.97 5.71
C ALA A 335 33.90 -15.97 4.54
N LYS A 336 34.69 -15.77 3.45
CA LYS A 336 34.76 -16.72 2.35
C LYS A 336 35.46 -18.01 2.73
N GLU A 337 36.52 -17.92 3.52
CA GLU A 337 37.24 -19.10 4.04
C GLU A 337 36.34 -19.89 4.98
N ALA A 338 35.64 -19.20 5.87
CA ALA A 338 34.70 -19.80 6.78
C ALA A 338 33.52 -20.52 6.05
N GLU A 339 33.03 -19.95 4.96
CA GLU A 339 31.99 -20.59 4.12
C GLU A 339 32.54 -21.87 3.43
N LYS A 340 33.78 -21.85 2.94
CA LYS A 340 34.42 -23.05 2.36
C LYS A 340 34.59 -24.20 3.36
N HIS A 341 34.84 -23.86 4.63
CA HIS A 341 34.93 -24.82 5.72
C HIS A 341 33.56 -25.25 6.28
N GLY A 342 32.47 -24.78 5.66
CA GLY A 342 31.10 -25.15 6.07
C GLY A 342 30.68 -24.58 7.43
N TRP A 343 31.30 -23.49 7.87
CA TRP A 343 30.96 -22.85 9.13
C TRP A 343 29.58 -22.18 9.04
N GLU A 344 28.71 -22.53 9.98
CA GLU A 344 27.34 -22.04 10.02
C GLU A 344 27.13 -21.13 11.23
N HIS A 345 26.17 -20.19 11.11
CA HIS A 345 25.75 -19.40 12.25
C HIS A 345 25.16 -20.32 13.34
N PRO A 346 25.50 -20.15 14.63
CA PRO A 346 25.00 -21.00 15.70
C PRO A 346 23.48 -21.11 15.78
N LYS A 347 22.74 -20.05 15.39
CA LYS A 347 21.28 -20.09 15.29
C LYS A 347 20.76 -21.17 14.34
N LEU A 348 21.50 -21.46 13.25
CA LEU A 348 21.06 -22.46 12.28
C LEU A 348 21.12 -23.89 12.86
N ARG A 349 22.12 -24.14 13.71
CA ARG A 349 22.20 -25.40 14.45
C ARG A 349 21.10 -25.50 15.50
N GLU A 350 20.86 -24.40 16.20
CA GLU A 350 19.86 -24.35 17.29
C GLU A 350 18.45 -24.50 16.77
N ILE A 351 18.08 -23.82 15.66
CA ILE A 351 16.75 -23.99 15.06
C ILE A 351 16.52 -25.43 14.60
N THR A 352 17.54 -26.08 14.04
CA THR A 352 17.46 -27.48 13.62
C THR A 352 17.21 -28.41 14.80
N LYS A 353 17.89 -28.19 15.93
CA LYS A 353 17.65 -28.94 17.19
C LYS A 353 16.22 -28.74 17.70
N ILE A 354 15.76 -27.50 17.71
CA ILE A 354 14.40 -27.15 18.15
C ILE A 354 13.35 -27.89 17.31
N ILE A 355 13.52 -27.86 15.98
CA ILE A 355 12.57 -28.48 15.06
C ILE A 355 12.61 -30.02 15.19
N LYS A 356 13.81 -30.63 15.25
CA LYS A 356 13.94 -32.09 15.47
C LYS A 356 13.26 -32.52 16.77
N LYS A 357 13.51 -31.82 17.87
CA LYS A 357 12.90 -32.09 19.16
C LYS A 357 11.38 -32.02 19.09
N GLU A 358 10.84 -31.04 18.39
CA GLU A 358 9.40 -30.85 18.24
C GLU A 358 8.74 -31.96 17.40
N LEU A 359 9.41 -32.40 16.33
CA LEU A 359 8.92 -33.47 15.47
C LEU A 359 9.14 -34.89 16.05
N GLY A 360 9.71 -35.00 17.28
CA GLY A 360 9.93 -36.28 17.94
C GLY A 360 11.14 -37.04 17.42
N ALA A 361 11.99 -36.42 16.61
CA ALA A 361 13.27 -36.97 16.14
C ALA A 361 14.39 -36.65 17.14
N SER A 362 14.30 -37.12 18.41
CA SER A 362 15.41 -37.03 19.36
C SER A 362 16.24 -38.29 19.30
N ASP A 363 17.56 -38.15 19.36
CA ASP A 363 18.54 -39.22 19.43
C ASP A 363 18.10 -40.30 20.39
N GLY A 364 17.80 -41.48 19.89
CA GLY A 364 17.94 -42.82 20.47
C GLY A 364 17.51 -43.07 21.92
N GLN A 365 16.62 -42.29 22.55
CA GLN A 365 16.13 -42.62 23.89
C GLN A 365 14.60 -42.53 24.00
N THR A 366 14.08 -43.66 24.37
CA THR A 366 12.74 -44.12 24.76
C THR A 366 11.79 -43.00 25.21
N LYS A 367 10.65 -42.90 24.54
CA LYS A 367 9.44 -42.18 25.02
C LYS A 367 9.02 -42.73 26.38
N LEU A 368 9.28 -42.02 27.44
CA LEU A 368 8.54 -42.21 28.69
C LEU A 368 7.12 -41.62 28.49
N LYS A 369 6.17 -42.54 28.33
CA LYS A 369 4.76 -42.23 28.38
C LYS A 369 4.39 -41.80 29.79
N THR A 370 4.18 -40.51 29.98
CA THR A 370 3.48 -39.97 31.15
C THR A 370 2.28 -39.19 30.65
N SER A 371 1.17 -39.84 30.59
CA SER A 371 -0.13 -39.52 31.18
C SER A 371 -1.23 -40.35 30.48
N ARG A 372 -1.89 -41.14 31.26
CA ARG A 372 -3.17 -41.75 30.95
C ARG A 372 -4.21 -40.65 30.82
N PHE A 373 -4.90 -40.58 29.70
CA PHE A 373 -6.33 -40.50 29.50
C PHE A 373 -6.64 -40.14 28.05
N ASP A 374 -7.31 -41.06 27.40
CA ASP A 374 -8.16 -41.08 26.22
C ASP A 374 -8.05 -39.93 25.19
N ASP A 375 -7.53 -40.19 23.97
CA ASP A 375 -8.37 -40.31 22.79
C ASP A 375 -7.56 -40.91 21.62
N LYS A 376 -8.09 -41.98 21.04
CA LYS A 376 -7.64 -42.49 19.75
C LYS A 376 -8.11 -41.56 18.66
N SER A 377 -7.26 -40.61 18.23
CA SER A 377 -7.42 -39.91 16.96
C SER A 377 -6.07 -39.44 16.44
N ASP A 378 -5.66 -40.02 15.32
CA ASP A 378 -4.64 -39.58 14.37
C ASP A 378 -3.33 -39.00 14.95
N GLU A 379 -2.23 -39.73 14.77
CA GLU A 379 -0.85 -39.21 14.91
C GLU A 379 -0.64 -38.05 13.90
N LYS A 380 -1.13 -36.88 14.20
CA LYS A 380 -0.83 -35.67 13.44
C LYS A 380 0.58 -35.17 13.80
N SER A 381 1.50 -35.23 12.84
CA SER A 381 2.78 -34.55 12.91
C SER A 381 2.60 -33.09 13.35
N SER A 382 3.43 -32.62 14.29
CA SER A 382 3.40 -31.23 14.77
C SER A 382 3.69 -30.28 13.62
N LYS A 383 2.90 -29.21 13.48
CA LYS A 383 3.09 -28.16 12.48
C LYS A 383 3.91 -27.03 13.05
N ILE A 384 4.97 -26.67 12.36
CA ILE A 384 5.92 -25.64 12.81
C ILE A 384 5.96 -24.50 11.81
N MET A 385 6.01 -23.26 12.30
CA MET A 385 6.21 -22.10 11.48
C MET A 385 7.48 -21.35 11.88
N VAL A 386 8.35 -21.05 10.90
CA VAL A 386 9.58 -20.31 11.09
C VAL A 386 9.47 -18.97 10.42
N PHE A 387 9.75 -17.88 11.15
CA PHE A 387 9.83 -16.52 10.60
C PHE A 387 11.27 -16.04 10.49
N THR A 388 11.60 -15.44 9.36
CA THR A 388 12.85 -14.71 9.14
C THR A 388 12.62 -13.46 8.28
N GLN A 389 13.49 -12.45 8.37
CA GLN A 389 13.35 -11.22 7.60
C GLN A 389 13.89 -11.35 6.17
N TYR A 390 14.88 -12.21 5.96
CA TYR A 390 15.63 -12.28 4.70
C TYR A 390 15.33 -13.55 3.91
N ARG A 391 15.13 -13.42 2.59
CA ARG A 391 14.97 -14.59 1.70
C ARG A 391 16.21 -15.47 1.67
N ASP A 392 17.39 -14.87 1.74
CA ASP A 392 18.66 -15.63 1.78
C ASP A 392 18.72 -16.54 3.01
N THR A 393 18.25 -16.06 4.17
CA THR A 393 18.17 -16.84 5.41
C THR A 393 17.09 -17.92 5.32
N LEU A 394 15.92 -17.58 4.73
CA LEU A 394 14.86 -18.55 4.47
C LEU A 394 15.39 -19.74 3.64
N GLU A 395 16.10 -19.44 2.56
CA GLU A 395 16.71 -20.45 1.70
C GLU A 395 17.73 -21.31 2.45
N MET A 396 18.58 -20.69 3.25
CA MET A 396 19.59 -21.38 4.07
C MET A 396 18.95 -22.33 5.08
N ILE A 397 17.88 -21.88 5.77
CA ILE A 397 17.15 -22.73 6.73
C ILE A 397 16.50 -23.91 5.99
N HIS A 398 15.86 -23.66 4.85
CA HIS A 398 15.22 -24.69 4.03
C HIS A 398 16.22 -25.79 3.61
N GLN A 399 17.34 -25.37 3.00
CA GLN A 399 18.39 -26.33 2.58
C GLN A 399 18.95 -27.12 3.75
N LYS A 400 19.08 -26.51 4.94
CA LYS A 400 19.52 -27.22 6.14
C LYS A 400 18.53 -28.26 6.58
N LEU A 401 17.24 -27.92 6.63
CA LEU A 401 16.16 -28.84 7.04
C LEU A 401 16.01 -30.00 6.03
N GLU A 402 16.13 -29.73 4.72
CA GLU A 402 16.11 -30.78 3.69
C GLU A 402 17.27 -31.79 3.86
N LYS A 403 18.49 -31.29 4.13
CA LYS A 403 19.65 -32.16 4.43
C LYS A 403 19.44 -33.05 5.65
N GLU A 404 18.60 -32.62 6.58
CA GLU A 404 18.25 -33.36 7.79
C GLU A 404 16.97 -34.23 7.61
N GLY A 405 16.45 -34.32 6.37
CA GLY A 405 15.27 -35.13 6.04
C GLY A 405 13.93 -34.54 6.49
N ILE A 406 13.87 -33.25 6.88
CA ILE A 406 12.67 -32.59 7.36
C ILE A 406 11.93 -31.91 6.19
N LYS A 407 10.66 -32.25 6.01
CA LYS A 407 9.82 -31.68 4.94
C LYS A 407 9.47 -30.23 5.24
N SER A 408 10.09 -29.30 4.51
CA SER A 408 9.85 -27.86 4.69
C SER A 408 9.42 -27.18 3.40
N ALA A 409 8.61 -26.11 3.53
CA ALA A 409 8.19 -25.28 2.41
C ALA A 409 8.60 -23.82 2.59
N LYS A 410 8.97 -23.19 1.49
CA LYS A 410 9.36 -21.76 1.42
C LYS A 410 8.15 -20.89 1.13
N PHE A 411 7.94 -19.82 1.94
CA PHE A 411 6.82 -18.92 1.79
C PHE A 411 7.27 -17.45 1.85
N PHE A 412 7.17 -16.72 0.72
CA PHE A 412 7.62 -15.34 0.61
C PHE A 412 6.81 -14.54 -0.42
N GLY A 413 7.08 -13.24 -0.53
CA GLY A 413 6.27 -12.32 -1.34
C GLY A 413 6.47 -12.43 -2.85
N GLN A 414 5.59 -11.76 -3.58
CA GLN A 414 5.53 -11.75 -5.04
C GLN A 414 6.62 -10.90 -5.71
N ALA A 415 7.15 -9.89 -4.99
CA ALA A 415 8.16 -8.99 -5.56
C ALA A 415 9.41 -9.77 -5.99
N PRO A 416 9.92 -9.58 -7.21
CA PRO A 416 11.18 -10.17 -7.62
C PRO A 416 12.33 -9.58 -6.80
N LYS A 417 13.34 -10.37 -6.52
CA LYS A 417 14.55 -9.93 -5.81
C LYS A 417 15.78 -10.60 -6.42
N ASP A 418 16.78 -9.80 -6.76
CA ASP A 418 18.10 -10.27 -7.24
C ASP A 418 18.04 -11.24 -8.45
N GLY A 419 17.05 -11.06 -9.34
CA GLY A 419 16.83 -11.93 -10.50
C GLY A 419 15.97 -13.17 -10.24
N GLU A 420 15.61 -13.44 -8.98
CA GLU A 420 14.68 -14.50 -8.61
C GLU A 420 13.23 -14.00 -8.67
N LYS A 421 12.35 -14.77 -9.30
CA LYS A 421 10.92 -14.48 -9.34
C LYS A 421 10.31 -14.67 -7.94
N GLY A 422 9.40 -13.77 -7.55
CA GLY A 422 8.60 -13.96 -6.35
C GLY A 422 7.56 -15.09 -6.51
N LEU A 423 6.98 -15.55 -5.41
CA LEU A 423 5.88 -16.52 -5.45
C LEU A 423 4.58 -15.86 -5.92
N THR A 424 3.99 -16.38 -6.97
CA THR A 424 2.66 -15.96 -7.42
C THR A 424 1.58 -16.29 -6.39
N GLN A 425 0.46 -15.60 -6.40
CA GLN A 425 -0.67 -15.88 -5.49
C GLN A 425 -1.16 -17.35 -5.61
N LYS A 426 -1.14 -17.90 -6.83
CA LYS A 426 -1.51 -19.30 -7.07
C LYS A 426 -0.58 -20.28 -6.34
N GLN A 427 0.75 -20.01 -6.43
CA GLN A 427 1.76 -20.80 -5.72
C GLN A 427 1.64 -20.66 -4.20
N GLN A 428 1.43 -19.43 -3.69
CA GLN A 428 1.22 -19.21 -2.26
C GLN A 428 0.01 -19.99 -1.73
N LYS A 429 -1.12 -19.98 -2.44
CA LYS A 429 -2.31 -20.77 -2.08
C LYS A 429 -2.05 -22.28 -2.12
N ALA A 430 -1.32 -22.75 -3.13
CA ALA A 430 -0.95 -24.17 -3.24
C ALA A 430 -0.10 -24.62 -2.04
N ILE A 431 0.95 -23.87 -1.69
CA ILE A 431 1.84 -24.17 -0.56
C ILE A 431 1.04 -24.26 0.75
N ILE A 432 0.13 -23.31 1.01
CA ILE A 432 -0.71 -23.34 2.22
C ILE A 432 -1.64 -24.54 2.22
N LYS A 433 -2.24 -24.86 1.07
CA LYS A 433 -3.10 -26.06 0.96
C LYS A 433 -2.32 -27.33 1.26
N SER A 434 -1.12 -27.48 0.72
CA SER A 434 -0.22 -28.61 1.00
C SER A 434 0.21 -28.64 2.47
N PHE A 435 0.52 -27.51 3.07
CA PHE A 435 0.82 -27.40 4.50
C PHE A 435 -0.39 -27.74 5.38
N LYS A 436 -1.61 -27.31 5.00
CA LYS A 436 -2.85 -27.74 5.68
C LYS A 436 -3.05 -29.24 5.66
N LYS A 437 -2.74 -29.91 4.55
CA LYS A 437 -2.83 -31.36 4.37
C LYS A 437 -1.75 -32.16 5.12
N GLY A 438 -0.67 -31.51 5.61
CA GLY A 438 0.44 -32.18 6.29
C GLY A 438 1.50 -32.72 5.32
N GLU A 439 1.55 -32.26 4.07
CA GLU A 439 2.60 -32.59 3.11
C GLU A 439 3.95 -31.99 3.52
N TYR A 440 3.92 -30.93 4.34
CA TYR A 440 5.06 -30.26 4.96
C TYR A 440 4.87 -30.16 6.47
N ASP A 441 5.94 -30.40 7.22
CA ASP A 441 5.98 -30.27 8.68
C ASP A 441 6.33 -28.83 9.09
N VAL A 442 7.16 -28.15 8.27
CA VAL A 442 7.69 -26.82 8.55
C VAL A 442 7.37 -25.84 7.43
N LEU A 443 6.77 -24.70 7.77
CA LEU A 443 6.59 -23.56 6.86
C LEU A 443 7.57 -22.44 7.23
N ILE A 444 8.54 -22.16 6.35
CA ILE A 444 9.53 -21.09 6.56
C ILE A 444 9.06 -19.86 5.82
N SER A 445 8.86 -18.75 6.51
CA SER A 445 8.27 -17.55 5.93
C SER A 445 9.03 -16.27 6.23
N THR A 446 8.86 -15.31 5.32
CA THR A 446 9.20 -13.90 5.57
C THR A 446 7.98 -13.15 6.14
N SER A 447 8.05 -11.81 6.22
CA SER A 447 6.96 -10.97 6.74
C SER A 447 5.59 -11.15 6.05
N VAL A 448 5.54 -11.75 4.87
CA VAL A 448 4.29 -11.95 4.11
C VAL A 448 3.27 -12.83 4.86
N ALA A 449 3.73 -13.69 5.76
CA ALA A 449 2.85 -14.53 6.56
C ALA A 449 2.43 -13.90 7.90
N GLU A 450 2.85 -12.67 8.18
CA GLU A 450 2.44 -11.94 9.38
C GLU A 450 0.96 -11.56 9.30
N GLU A 451 0.55 -11.03 8.15
CA GLU A 451 -0.82 -10.58 7.88
C GLU A 451 -1.35 -11.12 6.56
N GLY A 452 -2.65 -11.10 6.42
CA GLY A 452 -3.29 -11.22 5.10
C GLY A 452 -3.43 -12.62 4.54
N ILE A 453 -3.07 -13.66 5.27
CA ILE A 453 -3.11 -15.04 4.78
C ILE A 453 -3.66 -15.98 5.85
N ASP A 454 -4.63 -16.81 5.44
CA ASP A 454 -5.20 -17.86 6.29
C ASP A 454 -4.27 -19.07 6.41
N ILE A 455 -3.29 -18.94 7.29
CA ILE A 455 -2.40 -20.04 7.68
C ILE A 455 -3.06 -20.84 8.81
N PRO A 456 -3.07 -22.17 8.74
CA PRO A 456 -3.60 -22.99 9.82
C PRO A 456 -2.85 -22.70 11.14
N ALA A 457 -3.52 -22.89 12.26
CA ALA A 457 -2.86 -22.84 13.56
C ALA A 457 -1.70 -23.84 13.59
N VAL A 458 -0.55 -23.39 14.10
CA VAL A 458 0.65 -24.21 14.25
C VAL A 458 0.92 -24.48 15.73
N ASP A 459 1.61 -25.57 16.04
CA ASP A 459 1.93 -25.99 17.40
C ASP A 459 3.14 -25.22 17.95
N LEU A 460 4.06 -24.83 17.07
CA LEU A 460 5.25 -24.07 17.41
C LEU A 460 5.53 -22.97 16.38
N VAL A 461 5.77 -21.75 16.86
CA VAL A 461 6.35 -20.65 16.07
C VAL A 461 7.80 -20.46 16.50
N VAL A 462 8.71 -20.41 15.52
CA VAL A 462 10.12 -20.07 15.76
C VAL A 462 10.45 -18.77 15.08
N LEU A 463 10.89 -17.78 15.83
CA LEU A 463 11.41 -16.52 15.30
C LEU A 463 12.93 -16.62 15.22
N TYR A 464 13.47 -16.67 14.00
CA TYR A 464 14.92 -16.74 13.75
C TYR A 464 15.66 -15.50 14.25
N GLU A 465 14.98 -14.36 14.22
CA GLU A 465 15.41 -13.10 14.82
C GLU A 465 14.21 -12.32 15.40
N PRO A 466 14.40 -11.55 16.47
CA PRO A 466 13.41 -10.62 16.96
C PRO A 466 13.22 -9.44 15.97
N VAL A 467 12.05 -8.85 15.96
CA VAL A 467 11.76 -7.62 15.19
C VAL A 467 11.48 -6.46 16.13
N PRO A 468 11.94 -5.24 15.83
CA PRO A 468 11.77 -4.09 16.73
C PRO A 468 10.36 -3.48 16.69
N SER A 469 9.37 -4.21 16.17
CA SER A 469 7.97 -3.80 16.04
C SER A 469 7.08 -4.72 16.87
N GLU A 470 6.37 -4.14 17.84
CA GLU A 470 5.39 -4.82 18.68
C GLU A 470 4.25 -5.42 17.87
N VAL A 471 3.74 -4.66 16.90
CA VAL A 471 2.65 -5.11 16.00
C VAL A 471 3.04 -6.41 15.30
N ARG A 472 4.22 -6.43 14.65
CA ARG A 472 4.71 -7.61 13.93
C ARG A 472 4.99 -8.79 14.87
N MET A 473 5.48 -8.53 16.08
CA MET A 473 5.68 -9.57 17.11
C MET A 473 4.37 -10.20 17.51
N ILE A 474 3.34 -9.41 17.77
CA ILE A 474 1.99 -9.87 18.11
C ILE A 474 1.39 -10.70 16.97
N GLN A 475 1.51 -10.23 15.73
CA GLN A 475 1.01 -10.94 14.55
C GLN A 475 1.69 -12.27 14.29
N ARG A 476 3.01 -12.36 14.47
CA ARG A 476 3.77 -13.60 14.36
C ARG A 476 3.38 -14.60 15.45
N ARG A 477 3.26 -14.14 16.71
CA ARG A 477 2.81 -14.97 17.85
C ARG A 477 1.39 -15.48 17.65
N GLY A 478 0.50 -14.68 17.10
CA GLY A 478 -0.89 -15.02 16.84
C GLY A 478 -1.12 -16.13 15.80
N ARG A 479 -0.07 -16.74 15.26
CA ARG A 479 -0.17 -17.93 14.40
C ARG A 479 -0.27 -19.23 15.18
N THR A 480 0.05 -19.22 16.47
CA THR A 480 -0.17 -20.34 17.42
C THR A 480 -1.17 -19.95 18.52
N GLY A 481 -1.55 -20.86 19.40
CA GLY A 481 -2.46 -20.58 20.51
C GLY A 481 -3.96 -20.53 20.15
N ARG A 482 -4.37 -20.85 18.92
CA ARG A 482 -5.78 -20.78 18.50
C ARG A 482 -6.67 -21.93 19.02
N LYS A 483 -6.12 -23.13 19.17
CA LYS A 483 -6.87 -24.32 19.57
C LYS A 483 -6.30 -25.02 20.80
N ARG A 484 -5.02 -24.84 21.08
CA ARG A 484 -4.27 -25.42 22.22
C ARG A 484 -3.25 -24.35 22.69
N THR A 485 -2.62 -24.56 23.86
CA THR A 485 -1.51 -23.73 24.33
C THR A 485 -0.47 -23.54 23.24
N GLY A 486 -0.23 -22.27 22.85
CA GLY A 486 0.71 -21.93 21.83
C GLY A 486 2.14 -21.90 22.36
N ARG A 487 3.12 -22.26 21.52
CA ARG A 487 4.54 -22.17 21.87
C ARG A 487 5.28 -21.31 20.88
N VAL A 488 6.05 -20.36 21.39
CA VAL A 488 6.89 -19.46 20.58
C VAL A 488 8.32 -19.52 21.11
N LYS A 489 9.27 -19.77 20.21
CA LYS A 489 10.71 -19.68 20.52
C LYS A 489 11.34 -18.56 19.72
N VAL A 490 12.07 -17.70 20.41
CA VAL A 490 12.76 -16.55 19.81
C VAL A 490 14.27 -16.74 19.96
N LEU A 491 14.99 -16.84 18.84
CA LEU A 491 16.44 -16.96 18.84
C LEU A 491 17.07 -15.58 18.97
N ILE A 492 17.98 -15.42 19.95
CA ILE A 492 18.67 -14.18 20.22
C ILE A 492 20.18 -14.44 20.28
N THR A 493 20.94 -13.75 19.44
CA THR A 493 22.41 -13.77 19.53
C THR A 493 22.86 -12.76 20.60
N ASN A 494 23.59 -13.24 21.60
CA ASN A 494 24.04 -12.40 22.70
C ASN A 494 25.02 -11.31 22.23
N GLY A 495 24.94 -10.11 22.81
CA GLY A 495 25.82 -8.98 22.50
C GLY A 495 25.64 -8.42 21.10
N THR A 496 24.49 -8.60 20.49
CA THR A 496 24.18 -8.14 19.12
C THR A 496 22.89 -7.29 19.06
N ARG A 497 22.54 -6.83 17.87
CA ARG A 497 21.28 -6.11 17.61
C ARG A 497 20.03 -6.92 17.94
N ASP A 498 20.09 -8.24 17.97
CA ASP A 498 18.96 -9.07 18.38
C ASP A 498 18.48 -8.71 19.80
N GLU A 499 19.40 -8.50 20.74
CA GLU A 499 19.04 -8.09 22.10
C GLU A 499 18.37 -6.71 22.11
N ALA A 500 18.92 -5.76 21.36
CA ALA A 500 18.36 -4.42 21.27
C ALA A 500 16.93 -4.43 20.65
N TYR A 501 16.71 -5.22 19.62
CA TYR A 501 15.40 -5.39 18.97
C TYR A 501 14.39 -6.06 19.91
N TYR A 502 14.84 -7.08 20.64
CA TYR A 502 14.03 -7.75 21.63
C TYR A 502 13.55 -6.81 22.74
N TYR A 503 14.47 -6.13 23.42
CA TYR A 503 14.09 -5.19 24.48
C TYR A 503 13.25 -4.01 23.95
N SER A 504 13.51 -3.57 22.74
CA SER A 504 12.69 -2.54 22.09
C SER A 504 11.25 -3.01 21.86
N SER A 505 11.06 -4.25 21.37
CA SER A 505 9.71 -4.78 21.12
C SER A 505 8.91 -4.99 22.39
N ILE A 506 9.54 -5.49 23.47
CA ILE A 506 8.87 -5.65 24.78
C ILE A 506 8.46 -4.30 25.34
N ARG A 507 9.40 -3.34 25.43
CA ARG A 507 9.08 -2.01 25.98
C ARG A 507 7.95 -1.32 25.22
N LYS A 508 7.88 -1.53 23.92
CA LYS A 508 6.79 -0.99 23.08
C LYS A 508 5.47 -1.70 23.36
N GLU A 509 5.50 -3.03 23.52
CA GLU A 509 4.30 -3.81 23.86
C GLU A 509 3.76 -3.42 25.24
N ASP A 510 4.64 -3.29 26.26
CA ASP A 510 4.25 -2.86 27.60
C ASP A 510 3.70 -1.42 27.59
N ARG A 511 4.36 -0.52 26.85
CA ARG A 511 3.86 0.85 26.67
C ARG A 511 2.49 0.87 26.03
N MET A 512 2.28 0.09 24.98
CA MET A 512 0.97 -0.02 24.31
C MET A 512 -0.10 -0.53 25.28
N LYS A 513 0.18 -1.61 26.02
CA LYS A 513 -0.77 -2.15 27.01
C LYS A 513 -1.11 -1.10 28.08
N ASN A 514 -0.13 -0.43 28.64
CA ASN A 514 -0.35 0.59 29.66
C ASN A 514 -1.17 1.78 29.12
N GLN A 515 -0.90 2.25 27.92
CA GLN A 515 -1.66 3.34 27.30
C GLN A 515 -3.12 2.97 27.00
N LEU A 516 -3.39 1.71 26.64
CA LEU A 516 -4.74 1.24 26.31
C LEU A 516 -5.58 0.89 27.55
N ILE A 517 -4.95 0.74 28.74
CA ILE A 517 -5.65 0.49 30.00
C ILE A 517 -5.85 1.79 30.78
N ASP A 518 -5.06 2.82 30.51
CA ASP A 518 -5.13 4.12 31.19
C ASP A 518 -6.41 4.90 30.79
N PRO A 519 -7.36 5.13 31.73
CA PRO A 519 -8.61 5.83 31.42
C PRO A 519 -8.39 7.24 30.91
N ASP A 520 -7.40 7.99 31.47
CA ASP A 520 -7.13 9.38 31.10
C ASP A 520 -6.62 9.48 29.67
N VAL A 521 -5.78 8.52 29.25
CA VAL A 521 -5.28 8.42 27.87
C VAL A 521 -6.41 8.08 26.88
N LEU A 522 -7.30 7.18 27.28
CA LEU A 522 -8.46 6.82 26.43
C LEU A 522 -9.43 7.99 26.29
N GLU A 523 -9.68 8.74 27.38
CA GLU A 523 -10.54 9.92 27.34
C GLU A 523 -9.96 11.02 26.43
N GLU A 524 -8.66 11.29 26.53
CA GLU A 524 -7.98 12.25 25.65
C GLU A 524 -8.02 11.84 24.17
N LEU A 525 -7.81 10.55 23.88
CA LEU A 525 -7.90 10.03 22.52
C LEU A 525 -9.33 10.14 21.95
N ASN A 526 -10.35 9.85 22.77
CA ASN A 526 -11.74 9.95 22.37
C ASN A 526 -12.15 11.42 22.17
N ALA A 527 -11.78 12.33 23.07
CA ALA A 527 -12.09 13.75 22.98
C ALA A 527 -11.54 14.39 21.69
N SER A 528 -10.32 14.06 21.29
CA SER A 528 -9.71 14.64 20.10
C SER A 528 -10.42 14.29 18.80
N ALA A 529 -10.96 13.07 18.69
CA ALA A 529 -11.72 12.65 17.53
C ALA A 529 -13.10 13.34 17.45
N ILE A 530 -13.74 13.56 18.61
CA ILE A 530 -15.00 14.30 18.72
C ILE A 530 -14.80 15.75 18.30
N GLU A 531 -13.77 16.41 18.80
CA GLU A 531 -13.43 17.81 18.47
C GLU A 531 -13.24 18.00 16.95
N ARG A 532 -12.54 17.10 16.27
CA ARG A 532 -12.38 17.15 14.82
C ARG A 532 -13.72 17.07 14.10
N MET A 533 -14.59 16.13 14.48
CA MET A 533 -15.91 15.98 13.87
C MET A 533 -16.80 17.23 14.08
N GLU A 534 -16.71 17.86 15.24
CA GLU A 534 -17.42 19.11 15.52
C GLU A 534 -16.86 20.27 14.71
N ASN A 535 -15.55 20.38 14.57
CA ASN A 535 -14.90 21.39 13.75
C ASN A 535 -15.27 21.23 12.27
N GLU A 536 -15.27 20.00 11.73
CA GLU A 536 -15.72 19.75 10.35
C GLU A 536 -17.21 20.08 10.16
N LYS A 537 -18.07 19.82 11.16
CA LYS A 537 -19.48 20.25 11.13
C LYS A 537 -19.61 21.77 11.19
N ARG A 538 -18.82 22.45 12.03
CA ARG A 538 -18.81 23.94 12.14
C ARG A 538 -18.36 24.59 10.84
N VAL A 539 -17.31 24.09 10.20
CA VAL A 539 -16.85 24.57 8.88
C VAL A 539 -17.95 24.42 7.83
N LYS A 540 -18.65 23.27 7.80
CA LYS A 540 -19.81 23.07 6.89
C LYS A 540 -21.00 24.00 7.18
N ILE A 541 -21.19 24.43 8.41
CA ILE A 541 -22.28 25.36 8.79
C ILE A 541 -21.96 26.79 8.40
N ILE A 542 -20.68 27.19 8.46
CA ILE A 542 -20.21 28.55 8.11
C ILE A 542 -20.17 28.73 6.57
N GLU A 543 -19.98 27.67 5.80
CA GLU A 543 -19.88 27.72 4.32
C GLU A 543 -21.21 27.62 3.56
N LYS A 544 -22.39 27.67 4.25
CA LYS A 544 -23.67 27.69 3.53
C LYS A 544 -24.20 29.12 3.35
N PRO A 545 -24.17 29.66 2.12
CA PRO A 545 -25.41 29.95 1.45
C PRO A 545 -25.67 28.99 0.30
N LYS A 546 -26.90 28.49 0.22
CA LYS A 546 -27.42 27.75 -0.92
C LYS A 546 -27.27 28.59 -2.19
N LYS A 547 -26.22 28.34 -2.98
CA LYS A 547 -26.22 28.58 -4.41
C LYS A 547 -26.00 27.23 -5.08
N GLU A 548 -26.69 27.02 -6.19
CA GLU A 548 -26.55 25.83 -7.05
C GLU A 548 -25.08 25.40 -7.16
N ASN A 549 -24.82 24.12 -6.87
CA ASN A 549 -23.47 23.58 -6.78
C ASN A 549 -22.74 23.62 -8.14
N ASN A 550 -22.16 24.75 -8.47
CA ASN A 550 -21.24 24.89 -9.59
C ASN A 550 -19.80 24.65 -9.10
N PHE A 551 -19.47 23.39 -8.77
CA PHE A 551 -18.09 23.03 -8.50
C PHE A 551 -17.23 23.14 -9.77
N PRO A 552 -16.01 23.71 -9.72
CA PRO A 552 -15.11 23.71 -10.85
C PRO A 552 -14.85 22.28 -11.33
N ILE A 553 -14.82 22.08 -12.65
CA ILE A 553 -14.58 20.79 -13.28
C ILE A 553 -13.10 20.72 -13.66
N VAL A 554 -12.43 19.63 -13.27
CA VAL A 554 -11.05 19.33 -13.67
C VAL A 554 -11.03 17.97 -14.37
N TYR A 555 -10.55 17.92 -15.61
CA TYR A 555 -10.28 16.67 -16.29
C TYR A 555 -8.89 16.19 -15.91
N ALA A 556 -8.77 14.93 -15.51
CA ALA A 556 -7.51 14.29 -15.16
C ALA A 556 -7.24 13.11 -16.11
N ASP A 557 -5.99 12.90 -16.50
CA ASP A 557 -5.62 11.75 -17.30
C ASP A 557 -5.81 10.45 -16.52
N SER A 558 -6.21 9.39 -17.20
CA SER A 558 -6.44 8.07 -16.62
C SER A 558 -5.18 7.48 -15.95
N ARG A 559 -3.98 7.89 -16.37
CA ARG A 559 -2.70 7.50 -15.76
C ARG A 559 -2.52 8.09 -14.36
N GLU A 560 -3.13 9.26 -14.12
CA GLU A 560 -3.17 9.93 -12.81
C GLU A 560 -4.22 9.34 -11.85
N GLY A 561 -5.03 8.35 -12.29
CA GLY A 561 -6.10 7.72 -11.49
C GLY A 561 -5.66 7.13 -10.14
N ASN A 562 -4.36 6.84 -9.98
CA ASN A 562 -3.76 6.44 -8.70
C ASN A 562 -3.02 7.58 -7.99
N SER A 563 -3.10 8.80 -8.51
CA SER A 563 -2.42 9.97 -7.96
C SER A 563 -3.11 10.46 -6.69
N LYS A 564 -2.33 10.79 -5.68
CA LYS A 564 -2.82 11.45 -4.47
C LYS A 564 -3.45 12.82 -4.78
N VAL A 565 -3.09 13.44 -5.89
CA VAL A 565 -3.61 14.75 -6.31
C VAL A 565 -5.11 14.68 -6.62
N ILE A 566 -5.57 13.66 -7.38
CA ILE A 566 -7.00 13.46 -7.68
C ILE A 566 -7.80 13.32 -6.38
N ARG A 567 -7.27 12.54 -5.44
CA ARG A 567 -7.89 12.38 -4.12
C ARG A 567 -8.06 13.72 -3.40
N HIS A 568 -7.02 14.53 -3.31
CA HIS A 568 -7.09 15.84 -2.65
C HIS A 568 -7.98 16.82 -3.39
N LEU A 569 -8.03 16.79 -4.73
CA LEU A 569 -8.98 17.59 -5.50
C LEU A 569 -10.43 17.24 -5.14
N THR A 570 -10.74 15.94 -5.04
CA THR A 570 -12.07 15.47 -4.64
C THR A 570 -12.41 15.85 -3.19
N GLU A 571 -11.44 15.76 -2.27
CA GLU A 571 -11.58 16.22 -0.87
C GLU A 571 -11.83 17.74 -0.79
N MET A 572 -11.35 18.49 -1.77
CA MET A 572 -11.55 19.96 -1.89
C MET A 572 -12.79 20.35 -2.68
N GLU A 573 -13.74 19.44 -2.92
CA GLU A 573 -15.00 19.69 -3.63
C GLU A 573 -14.80 20.13 -5.10
N ILE A 574 -13.82 19.57 -5.80
CA ILE A 574 -13.64 19.71 -7.24
C ILE A 574 -14.29 18.52 -7.93
N ASP A 575 -15.07 18.79 -8.99
CA ASP A 575 -15.63 17.74 -9.86
C ASP A 575 -14.53 17.21 -10.79
N VAL A 576 -13.87 16.11 -10.37
CA VAL A 576 -12.78 15.51 -11.16
C VAL A 576 -13.33 14.45 -12.10
N LYS A 577 -13.14 14.65 -13.40
CA LYS A 577 -13.50 13.69 -14.46
C LYS A 577 -12.28 13.02 -15.03
N VAL A 578 -12.11 11.74 -14.72
CA VAL A 578 -10.98 10.94 -15.22
C VAL A 578 -11.26 10.43 -16.62
N ARG A 579 -10.36 10.71 -17.58
CA ARG A 579 -10.42 10.26 -18.95
C ARG A 579 -9.02 10.02 -19.53
N SER A 580 -8.91 9.35 -20.67
CA SER A 580 -7.63 9.24 -21.37
C SER A 580 -7.35 10.54 -22.12
N MET A 581 -6.20 11.17 -21.87
CA MET A 581 -5.74 12.37 -22.55
C MET A 581 -4.46 12.07 -23.33
N ALA A 582 -4.35 12.63 -24.53
CA ALA A 582 -3.15 12.47 -25.36
C ALA A 582 -1.98 13.28 -24.80
N VAL A 583 -2.27 14.50 -24.33
CA VAL A 583 -1.32 15.47 -23.80
C VAL A 583 -1.85 16.01 -22.47
N ALA A 584 -0.96 16.36 -21.55
CA ALA A 584 -1.21 16.84 -20.19
C ALA A 584 -1.75 15.79 -19.21
N ASP A 585 -1.54 16.06 -17.94
CA ASP A 585 -2.06 15.22 -16.82
C ASP A 585 -3.38 15.78 -16.27
N TYR A 586 -3.57 17.11 -16.31
CA TYR A 586 -4.81 17.80 -15.90
C TYR A 586 -5.18 18.90 -16.89
N GLN A 587 -6.48 19.03 -17.13
CA GLN A 587 -7.04 20.12 -17.94
C GLN A 587 -8.12 20.84 -17.13
N VAL A 588 -8.01 22.16 -17.02
CA VAL A 588 -8.93 23.02 -16.24
C VAL A 588 -9.79 23.93 -17.11
N SER A 589 -9.39 24.16 -18.36
CA SER A 589 -10.17 24.87 -19.39
C SER A 589 -9.70 24.44 -20.79
N ASP A 590 -10.33 24.95 -21.85
CA ASP A 590 -9.88 24.70 -23.24
C ASP A 590 -8.50 25.30 -23.53
N GLU A 591 -8.11 26.33 -22.77
CA GLU A 591 -6.86 27.04 -22.98
C GLU A 591 -5.75 26.65 -21.99
N VAL A 592 -6.11 26.07 -20.83
CA VAL A 592 -5.19 25.79 -19.72
C VAL A 592 -5.11 24.32 -19.42
N ALA A 593 -3.92 23.76 -19.59
CA ALA A 593 -3.60 22.40 -19.18
C ALA A 593 -2.31 22.35 -18.37
N ILE A 594 -2.19 21.30 -17.58
CA ILE A 594 -1.15 21.13 -16.57
C ILE A 594 -0.49 19.77 -16.75
N GLU A 595 0.80 19.76 -16.97
CA GLU A 595 1.67 18.58 -16.84
C GLU A 595 2.25 18.56 -15.43
N ARG A 596 2.06 17.47 -14.72
CA ARG A 596 2.61 17.29 -13.35
C ARG A 596 3.84 16.41 -13.39
N LYS A 597 4.91 16.88 -12.78
CA LYS A 597 6.11 16.07 -12.58
C LYS A 597 6.57 16.14 -11.14
N THR A 598 6.83 14.99 -10.53
CA THR A 598 7.62 15.00 -9.30
C THR A 598 9.06 15.38 -9.62
N THR A 599 9.80 15.89 -8.64
CA THR A 599 11.24 16.21 -8.83
C THR A 599 12.02 15.03 -9.37
N LYS A 600 11.70 13.81 -8.93
CA LYS A 600 12.31 12.57 -9.42
C LYS A 600 11.93 12.30 -10.87
N ASP A 601 10.66 12.41 -11.22
CA ASP A 601 10.15 12.12 -12.56
C ASP A 601 10.66 13.15 -13.58
N PHE A 602 10.82 14.40 -13.15
CA PHE A 602 11.47 15.44 -13.95
C PHE A 602 12.90 15.05 -14.33
N ILE A 603 13.69 14.60 -13.35
CA ILE A 603 15.07 14.16 -13.58
C ILE A 603 15.11 12.89 -14.46
N ASP A 604 14.28 11.90 -14.20
CA ASP A 604 14.20 10.67 -14.98
C ASP A 604 13.79 11.00 -16.45
N SER A 605 12.82 11.90 -16.65
CA SER A 605 12.39 12.37 -17.98
C SER A 605 13.46 13.16 -18.73
N LEU A 606 14.31 13.90 -18.01
CA LEU A 606 15.44 14.61 -18.57
C LEU A 606 16.52 13.63 -19.08
N ILE A 607 16.85 12.61 -18.28
CA ILE A 607 17.81 11.57 -18.65
C ILE A 607 17.33 10.78 -19.88
N ASP A 608 16.05 10.42 -19.90
CA ASP A 608 15.41 9.65 -20.98
C ASP A 608 15.09 10.49 -22.23
N LYS A 609 15.40 11.81 -22.21
CA LYS A 609 15.13 12.76 -23.30
C LYS A 609 13.62 12.93 -23.62
N ARG A 610 12.72 12.52 -22.74
CA ARG A 610 11.25 12.64 -22.90
C ARG A 610 10.75 14.04 -22.53
N LEU A 611 11.45 14.74 -21.63
CA LEU A 611 11.03 16.00 -21.05
C LEU A 611 10.69 17.06 -22.09
N PHE A 612 11.60 17.29 -23.04
CA PHE A 612 11.41 18.30 -24.10
C PHE A 612 10.35 17.92 -25.13
N LYS A 613 10.19 16.62 -25.39
CA LYS A 613 9.12 16.14 -26.26
C LYS A 613 7.74 16.43 -25.65
N GLN A 614 7.55 16.12 -24.38
CA GLN A 614 6.31 16.41 -23.67
C GLN A 614 6.06 17.92 -23.55
N ALA A 615 7.09 18.71 -23.28
CA ALA A 615 6.99 20.17 -23.24
C ALA A 615 6.54 20.74 -24.60
N LYS A 616 7.10 20.24 -25.69
CA LYS A 616 6.71 20.64 -27.04
C LYS A 616 5.25 20.31 -27.33
N GLU A 617 4.83 19.07 -27.07
CA GLU A 617 3.44 18.64 -27.28
C GLU A 617 2.46 19.48 -26.45
N LEU A 618 2.79 19.80 -25.21
CA LEU A 618 1.96 20.63 -24.33
C LEU A 618 1.84 22.06 -24.83
N SER A 619 2.95 22.67 -25.30
CA SER A 619 2.97 24.05 -25.80
C SER A 619 2.29 24.22 -27.17
N GLU A 620 2.28 23.18 -28.00
CA GLU A 620 1.57 23.17 -29.29
C GLU A 620 0.05 23.01 -29.13
N GLU A 621 -0.40 22.31 -28.08
CA GLU A 621 -1.83 21.96 -27.88
C GLU A 621 -2.58 23.05 -27.10
N PHE A 622 -1.96 23.71 -26.12
CA PHE A 622 -2.64 24.62 -25.21
C PHE A 622 -2.04 26.03 -25.23
N LYS A 623 -2.91 27.03 -25.17
CA LYS A 623 -2.52 28.45 -25.18
C LYS A 623 -1.76 28.87 -23.91
N HIS A 624 -2.15 28.30 -22.77
CA HIS A 624 -1.56 28.56 -21.45
C HIS A 624 -1.10 27.25 -20.82
N PRO A 625 0.00 26.67 -21.33
CA PRO A 625 0.54 25.43 -20.79
C PRO A 625 1.24 25.68 -19.46
N LEU A 626 0.99 24.81 -18.48
CA LEU A 626 1.58 24.88 -17.16
C LEU A 626 2.32 23.57 -16.85
N MET A 627 3.42 23.66 -16.14
CA MET A 627 4.09 22.51 -15.55
C MET A 627 4.14 22.65 -14.05
N ILE A 628 3.53 21.73 -13.30
CA ILE A 628 3.68 21.67 -11.85
C ILE A 628 4.84 20.75 -11.52
N LEU A 629 5.81 21.31 -10.79
CA LEU A 629 6.97 20.58 -10.29
C LEU A 629 6.80 20.31 -8.79
N GLU A 630 6.44 19.06 -8.47
CA GLU A 630 6.10 18.63 -7.11
C GLU A 630 7.32 18.10 -6.36
N GLY A 631 7.62 18.66 -5.18
CA GLY A 631 8.66 18.22 -4.25
C GLY A 631 9.80 19.22 -4.09
N ASP A 632 10.55 19.06 -2.98
CA ASP A 632 11.58 20.03 -2.57
C ASP A 632 12.99 19.68 -3.05
N ASP A 633 13.24 18.45 -3.52
CA ASP A 633 14.58 17.93 -3.81
C ASP A 633 14.85 17.75 -5.32
N LEU A 634 14.79 18.83 -6.07
CA LEU A 634 15.07 18.82 -7.51
C LEU A 634 16.56 18.61 -7.84
N TYR A 635 17.44 19.07 -6.96
CA TYR A 635 18.89 19.05 -7.17
C TYR A 635 19.63 17.95 -6.40
N GLY A 636 18.92 17.10 -5.64
CA GLY A 636 19.50 16.05 -4.80
C GLY A 636 19.95 14.78 -5.54
N GLY A 637 19.82 14.75 -6.86
CA GLY A 637 20.21 13.62 -7.71
C GLY A 637 21.66 13.67 -8.21
N MET A 638 22.03 12.69 -9.08
CA MET A 638 23.35 12.64 -9.72
C MET A 638 23.45 13.48 -11.00
N VAL A 639 22.40 14.17 -11.40
CA VAL A 639 22.39 15.00 -12.62
C VAL A 639 23.06 16.34 -12.31
N ASN A 640 23.85 16.82 -13.26
CA ASN A 640 24.52 18.11 -13.13
C ASN A 640 23.49 19.23 -12.91
N PRO A 641 23.58 20.03 -11.82
CA PRO A 641 22.65 21.13 -11.55
C PRO A 641 22.48 22.13 -12.71
N ASN A 642 23.51 22.35 -13.50
CA ASN A 642 23.42 23.24 -14.67
C ASN A 642 22.60 22.64 -15.81
N ALA A 643 22.57 21.31 -15.96
CA ALA A 643 21.68 20.65 -16.92
C ALA A 643 20.21 20.80 -16.49
N ILE A 644 19.93 20.70 -15.19
CA ILE A 644 18.59 20.94 -14.63
C ILE A 644 18.16 22.40 -14.85
N ARG A 645 19.03 23.36 -14.51
CA ARG A 645 18.76 24.80 -14.72
C ARG A 645 18.54 25.13 -16.20
N GLY A 646 19.38 24.59 -17.09
CA GLY A 646 19.22 24.74 -18.52
C GLY A 646 17.89 24.19 -19.03
N SER A 647 17.47 23.02 -18.54
CA SER A 647 16.18 22.42 -18.93
C SER A 647 14.99 23.25 -18.45
N ILE A 648 15.04 23.79 -17.23
CA ILE A 648 14.01 24.70 -16.69
C ILE A 648 13.94 25.96 -17.54
N ALA A 649 15.10 26.55 -17.88
CA ALA A 649 15.17 27.76 -18.72
C ALA A 649 14.59 27.51 -20.12
N SER A 650 14.93 26.35 -20.75
CA SER A 650 14.37 25.97 -22.05
C SER A 650 12.85 25.76 -21.97
N ILE A 651 12.35 25.10 -20.96
CA ILE A 651 10.90 24.89 -20.79
C ILE A 651 10.16 26.23 -20.65
N ALA A 652 10.72 27.15 -19.87
CA ALA A 652 10.09 28.43 -19.63
C ALA A 652 10.21 29.40 -20.84
N ILE A 653 11.37 29.43 -21.51
CA ILE A 653 11.66 30.41 -22.55
C ILE A 653 11.33 29.89 -23.96
N ASP A 654 11.84 28.67 -24.30
CA ASP A 654 11.71 28.15 -25.66
C ASP A 654 10.30 27.56 -25.91
N PHE A 655 9.67 26.97 -24.88
CA PHE A 655 8.32 26.39 -24.97
C PHE A 655 7.23 27.26 -24.34
N GLY A 656 7.59 28.39 -23.68
CA GLY A 656 6.60 29.27 -23.04
C GLY A 656 5.77 28.64 -21.91
N ILE A 657 6.28 27.57 -21.28
CA ILE A 657 5.55 26.84 -20.24
C ILE A 657 5.88 27.46 -18.87
N SER A 658 4.87 27.94 -18.17
CA SER A 658 5.05 28.43 -16.81
C SER A 658 5.25 27.26 -15.83
N ILE A 659 6.35 27.30 -15.05
CA ILE A 659 6.67 26.28 -14.06
C ILE A 659 6.22 26.73 -12.68
N ILE A 660 5.37 25.92 -12.02
CA ILE A 660 4.83 26.22 -10.69
C ILE A 660 5.36 25.15 -9.72
N PRO A 661 6.19 25.55 -8.73
CA PRO A 661 6.64 24.60 -7.71
C PRO A 661 5.54 24.34 -6.68
N THR A 662 5.42 23.07 -6.26
CA THR A 662 4.55 22.65 -5.16
C THR A 662 5.30 21.67 -4.25
N ARG A 663 4.95 21.65 -2.96
CA ARG A 663 5.68 20.85 -1.97
C ARG A 663 5.32 19.36 -2.01
N ASN A 664 4.06 19.05 -2.25
CA ASN A 664 3.52 17.70 -2.22
C ASN A 664 2.17 17.63 -2.97
N ALA A 665 1.59 16.44 -3.07
CA ALA A 665 0.33 16.21 -3.78
C ALA A 665 -0.86 17.05 -3.27
N GLN A 666 -0.90 17.37 -1.97
CA GLN A 666 -1.95 18.22 -1.40
C GLN A 666 -1.79 19.67 -1.86
N ASP A 667 -0.56 20.19 -1.86
CA ASP A 667 -0.24 21.53 -2.36
C ASP A 667 -0.47 21.63 -3.88
N THR A 668 -0.15 20.57 -4.61
CA THR A 668 -0.47 20.42 -6.05
C THR A 668 -1.98 20.51 -6.29
N ALA A 669 -2.77 19.77 -5.53
CA ALA A 669 -4.23 19.81 -5.64
C ALA A 669 -4.80 21.20 -5.32
N ALA A 670 -4.30 21.85 -4.26
CA ALA A 670 -4.70 23.20 -3.89
C ALA A 670 -4.38 24.23 -5.01
N MET A 671 -3.23 24.07 -5.67
CA MET A 671 -2.84 24.91 -6.82
C MET A 671 -3.76 24.67 -8.02
N ILE A 672 -4.01 23.42 -8.38
CA ILE A 672 -4.94 23.06 -9.48
C ILE A 672 -6.35 23.60 -9.20
N LYS A 673 -6.86 23.44 -7.97
CA LYS A 673 -8.15 24.04 -7.55
C LYS A 673 -8.16 25.54 -7.77
N ARG A 674 -7.12 26.24 -7.36
CA ARG A 674 -7.01 27.70 -7.52
C ARG A 674 -7.04 28.11 -8.99
N ILE A 675 -6.31 27.38 -9.85
CA ILE A 675 -6.29 27.62 -11.29
C ILE A 675 -7.67 27.35 -11.90
N ALA A 676 -8.32 26.22 -11.54
CA ALA A 676 -9.64 25.84 -12.03
C ALA A 676 -10.71 26.88 -11.63
N VAL A 677 -10.72 27.32 -10.36
CA VAL A 677 -11.63 28.37 -9.87
C VAL A 677 -11.43 29.67 -10.62
N ARG A 678 -10.18 30.06 -10.88
CA ARG A 678 -9.86 31.29 -11.62
C ARG A 678 -10.33 31.24 -13.07
N GLU A 679 -10.09 30.10 -13.75
CA GLU A 679 -10.43 29.92 -15.17
C GLU A 679 -11.94 29.76 -15.42
N GLN A 680 -12.67 29.26 -14.43
CA GLN A 680 -14.10 28.94 -14.57
C GLN A 680 -15.01 29.91 -13.82
N ASN A 681 -14.49 31.01 -13.22
CA ASN A 681 -15.27 32.02 -12.52
C ASN A 681 -16.23 32.74 -13.47
N GLY A 682 -17.53 32.47 -13.32
CA GLY A 682 -18.60 33.24 -13.91
C GLY A 682 -19.60 32.43 -14.73
N GLU A 683 -19.22 31.60 -15.65
CA GLU A 683 -20.12 30.73 -16.39
C GLU A 683 -19.40 29.41 -16.70
N ARG A 684 -20.10 28.28 -16.50
CA ARG A 684 -19.59 26.97 -16.94
C ARG A 684 -19.52 26.94 -18.44
N THR A 685 -18.40 27.32 -19.01
CA THR A 685 -18.11 27.01 -20.41
C THR A 685 -17.83 25.52 -20.52
N PRO A 686 -18.59 24.78 -21.33
CA PRO A 686 -18.29 23.36 -21.55
C PRO A 686 -16.88 23.19 -22.06
N ILE A 687 -16.04 22.41 -21.36
CA ILE A 687 -14.70 22.10 -21.84
C ILE A 687 -14.84 21.23 -23.08
N GLN A 688 -14.42 21.73 -24.25
CA GLN A 688 -14.44 20.95 -25.49
C GLN A 688 -13.39 19.84 -25.41
N ILE A 689 -13.86 18.62 -25.64
CA ILE A 689 -12.99 17.44 -25.69
C ILE A 689 -12.41 17.37 -27.09
N ARG A 690 -11.33 18.10 -27.34
CA ARG A 690 -10.57 17.96 -28.59
C ARG A 690 -9.40 17.04 -28.34
N THR A 691 -9.38 15.93 -29.02
CA THR A 691 -8.32 14.92 -28.98
C THR A 691 -7.24 15.18 -30.02
N ASP A 692 -7.50 16.06 -31.01
CA ASP A 692 -6.61 16.28 -32.14
C ASP A 692 -6.10 17.74 -32.17
N LYS A 693 -4.93 17.93 -32.79
CA LYS A 693 -4.34 19.27 -33.00
C LYS A 693 -5.32 20.21 -33.68
N LYS A 694 -5.42 21.44 -33.18
CA LYS A 694 -6.20 22.48 -33.89
C LYS A 694 -5.59 22.67 -35.27
N PRO A 695 -6.39 22.53 -36.35
CA PRO A 695 -5.89 22.81 -37.68
C PRO A 695 -5.48 24.27 -37.80
N VAL A 696 -4.25 24.50 -38.18
CA VAL A 696 -3.63 25.85 -38.21
C VAL A 696 -4.03 26.63 -39.46
N SER A 697 -4.31 25.94 -40.57
CA SER A 697 -4.68 26.56 -41.85
C SER A 697 -6.15 26.31 -42.17
N LEU A 698 -6.72 27.19 -43.03
CA LEU A 698 -8.08 27.01 -43.54
C LEU A 698 -8.25 25.65 -44.24
N MET A 699 -7.25 25.20 -44.99
CA MET A 699 -7.20 23.93 -45.68
C MET A 699 -7.25 22.73 -44.72
N GLU A 700 -6.51 22.81 -43.61
CA GLU A 700 -6.53 21.77 -42.56
C GLU A 700 -7.89 21.74 -41.85
N GLN A 701 -8.51 22.93 -41.62
CA GLN A 701 -9.84 23.01 -41.03
C GLN A 701 -10.92 22.35 -41.95
N GLN A 702 -10.80 22.54 -43.24
CA GLN A 702 -11.70 21.89 -44.23
C GLN A 702 -11.51 20.37 -44.24
N LEU A 703 -10.27 19.89 -44.23
CA LEU A 703 -9.94 18.47 -44.12
C LEU A 703 -10.51 17.88 -42.84
N PHE A 704 -10.30 18.53 -41.72
CA PHE A 704 -10.78 18.07 -40.41
C PHE A 704 -12.31 17.90 -40.35
N ILE A 705 -13.06 18.85 -40.94
CA ILE A 705 -14.54 18.74 -40.99
C ILE A 705 -14.97 17.52 -41.83
N VAL A 706 -14.32 17.29 -42.95
CA VAL A 706 -14.69 16.18 -43.85
C VAL A 706 -14.21 14.84 -43.31
N GLU A 707 -13.07 14.77 -42.65
CA GLU A 707 -12.60 13.58 -41.91
C GLU A 707 -13.52 13.18 -40.77
N SER A 708 -14.26 14.13 -40.19
CA SER A 708 -15.23 13.84 -39.12
C SER A 708 -16.47 13.11 -39.60
N LEU A 709 -16.65 12.95 -40.92
CA LEU A 709 -17.75 12.16 -41.48
C LEU A 709 -17.52 10.65 -41.31
N PRO A 710 -18.61 9.84 -41.18
CA PRO A 710 -18.49 8.41 -40.92
C PRO A 710 -17.69 7.66 -41.99
N ASN A 711 -16.67 6.92 -41.53
CA ASN A 711 -15.80 6.08 -42.36
C ASN A 711 -14.93 6.85 -43.38
N ILE A 712 -14.70 8.16 -43.12
CA ILE A 712 -13.82 8.98 -43.94
C ILE A 712 -12.49 9.14 -43.22
N GLY A 713 -11.41 8.68 -43.83
CA GLY A 713 -10.05 8.94 -43.41
C GLY A 713 -9.38 10.08 -44.19
N PRO A 714 -8.12 10.47 -43.83
CA PRO A 714 -7.41 11.63 -44.42
C PRO A 714 -7.35 11.61 -45.96
N VAL A 715 -7.16 10.44 -46.55
CA VAL A 715 -7.08 10.28 -48.02
C VAL A 715 -8.41 10.56 -48.66
N ASN A 716 -9.49 9.96 -48.15
CA ASN A 716 -10.82 10.13 -48.69
C ASN A 716 -11.36 11.54 -48.49
N ALA A 717 -11.05 12.18 -47.36
CA ALA A 717 -11.39 13.58 -47.12
C ALA A 717 -10.73 14.52 -48.15
N LYS A 718 -9.45 14.29 -48.44
CA LYS A 718 -8.73 15.03 -49.48
C LYS A 718 -9.31 14.80 -50.86
N ASN A 719 -9.68 13.56 -51.22
CA ASN A 719 -10.31 13.22 -52.51
C ASN A 719 -11.68 13.92 -52.64
N LEU A 720 -12.51 13.89 -51.61
CA LEU A 720 -13.80 14.57 -51.57
C LEU A 720 -13.65 16.08 -51.74
N LEU A 721 -12.73 16.71 -50.99
CA LEU A 721 -12.51 18.16 -51.09
C LEU A 721 -11.90 18.57 -52.42
N THR A 722 -11.07 17.74 -53.02
CA THR A 722 -10.50 17.97 -54.35
C THR A 722 -11.57 17.88 -55.45
N HIS A 723 -12.49 16.90 -55.34
CA HIS A 723 -13.57 16.70 -56.30
C HIS A 723 -14.65 17.78 -56.22
N PHE A 724 -15.13 18.09 -54.99
CA PHE A 724 -16.23 19.04 -54.77
C PHE A 724 -15.79 20.48 -54.58
N GLY A 725 -14.51 20.74 -54.22
CA GLY A 725 -13.92 22.06 -54.08
C GLY A 725 -14.27 22.79 -52.79
N SER A 726 -15.23 22.34 -51.97
CA SER A 726 -15.58 22.94 -50.68
C SER A 726 -16.32 22.00 -49.76
N VAL A 727 -16.22 22.21 -48.44
CA VAL A 727 -16.94 21.45 -47.43
C VAL A 727 -18.46 21.51 -47.65
N SER A 728 -19.00 22.67 -48.01
CA SER A 728 -20.43 22.84 -48.27
C SER A 728 -20.91 21.96 -49.39
N LYS A 729 -20.15 21.87 -50.50
CA LYS A 729 -20.51 20.99 -51.61
C LYS A 729 -20.43 19.51 -51.24
N VAL A 730 -19.45 19.09 -50.48
CA VAL A 730 -19.36 17.70 -49.96
C VAL A 730 -20.57 17.36 -49.10
N LEU A 731 -20.98 18.24 -48.17
CA LEU A 731 -22.13 18.00 -47.32
C LEU A 731 -23.48 18.03 -48.04
N ASN A 732 -23.60 18.71 -49.17
CA ASN A 732 -24.83 18.79 -49.96
C ASN A 732 -24.86 17.80 -51.12
N ALA A 733 -23.80 17.04 -51.40
CA ALA A 733 -23.72 16.07 -52.47
C ALA A 733 -24.67 14.87 -52.25
N SER A 734 -25.32 14.42 -53.28
CA SER A 734 -26.17 13.21 -53.26
C SER A 734 -25.33 11.92 -53.07
N GLU A 735 -25.98 10.80 -52.75
CA GLU A 735 -25.30 9.51 -52.61
C GLU A 735 -24.61 9.09 -53.93
N SER A 736 -25.20 9.39 -55.06
CA SER A 736 -24.64 9.08 -56.38
C SER A 736 -23.39 9.90 -56.67
N GLU A 737 -23.43 11.20 -56.39
CA GLU A 737 -22.27 12.10 -56.58
C GLU A 737 -21.13 11.77 -55.63
N LEU A 738 -21.41 11.40 -54.39
CA LEU A 738 -20.39 10.96 -53.45
C LEU A 738 -19.67 9.69 -53.90
N GLN A 739 -20.37 8.78 -54.56
CA GLN A 739 -19.80 7.52 -55.08
C GLN A 739 -18.92 7.73 -56.33
N GLU A 740 -18.98 8.89 -57.00
CA GLU A 740 -18.06 9.23 -58.09
C GLU A 740 -16.62 9.48 -57.60
N VAL A 741 -16.44 9.70 -56.29
CA VAL A 741 -15.13 9.97 -55.74
C VAL A 741 -14.41 8.66 -55.41
N GLU A 742 -13.18 8.55 -55.90
CA GLU A 742 -12.34 7.38 -55.63
C GLU A 742 -12.18 7.10 -54.14
N GLY A 743 -12.46 5.89 -53.70
CA GLY A 743 -12.41 5.45 -52.30
C GLY A 743 -13.75 5.58 -51.54
N ILE A 744 -14.82 6.11 -52.16
CA ILE A 744 -16.14 6.23 -51.56
C ILE A 744 -17.11 5.18 -52.18
N GLY A 745 -17.33 4.13 -51.41
CA GLY A 745 -18.30 3.10 -51.77
C GLY A 745 -19.73 3.43 -51.34
N LYS A 746 -20.72 2.69 -51.88
CA LYS A 746 -22.15 2.86 -51.58
C LYS A 746 -22.46 2.98 -50.09
N LYS A 747 -21.93 2.07 -49.27
CA LYS A 747 -22.18 2.05 -47.83
C LYS A 747 -21.60 3.28 -47.08
N THR A 748 -20.50 3.83 -47.59
CA THR A 748 -19.91 5.05 -47.06
C THR A 748 -20.72 6.29 -47.39
N ALA A 749 -21.18 6.39 -48.66
CA ALA A 749 -22.06 7.46 -49.11
C ALA A 749 -23.41 7.47 -48.34
N GLU A 750 -24.04 6.30 -48.16
CA GLU A 750 -25.26 6.15 -47.36
C GLU A 750 -25.05 6.63 -45.90
N ASN A 751 -23.91 6.25 -45.27
CA ASN A 751 -23.61 6.66 -43.90
C ASN A 751 -23.38 8.16 -43.79
N ILE A 752 -22.71 8.78 -44.73
CA ILE A 752 -22.51 10.23 -44.81
C ILE A 752 -23.88 10.92 -44.84
N ARG A 753 -24.75 10.52 -45.82
CA ARG A 753 -26.09 11.11 -45.96
C ARG A 753 -26.92 10.92 -44.69
N LYS A 754 -26.89 9.74 -44.11
CA LYS A 754 -27.60 9.46 -42.86
C LYS A 754 -27.23 10.42 -41.74
N VAL A 755 -25.94 10.77 -41.57
CA VAL A 755 -25.51 11.70 -40.55
C VAL A 755 -25.84 13.14 -40.87
N VAL A 756 -25.68 13.54 -42.17
CA VAL A 756 -25.89 14.91 -42.62
C VAL A 756 -27.39 15.26 -42.63
N ASP A 757 -28.27 14.31 -43.03
CA ASP A 757 -29.70 14.56 -43.20
C ASP A 757 -30.54 14.28 -41.96
N SER A 758 -29.96 13.57 -40.96
CA SER A 758 -30.68 13.27 -39.73
C SER A 758 -30.91 14.50 -38.89
N LYS A 759 -32.14 14.69 -38.40
CA LYS A 759 -32.43 15.74 -37.43
C LYS A 759 -31.70 15.46 -36.11
N TYR A 760 -30.99 16.44 -35.59
CA TYR A 760 -30.43 16.36 -34.27
C TYR A 760 -31.54 16.39 -33.24
N LEU A 761 -31.80 15.21 -32.61
CA LEU A 761 -32.76 15.08 -31.51
C LEU A 761 -32.03 15.30 -30.22
N TYR A 762 -32.20 16.49 -29.61
CA TYR A 762 -31.71 16.77 -28.27
C TYR A 762 -32.70 16.10 -27.28
N PHE A 763 -32.28 14.96 -26.71
CA PHE A 763 -33.06 14.22 -25.71
C PHE A 763 -33.03 14.92 -24.32
N GLU A 764 -33.80 15.96 -24.15
CA GLU A 764 -34.15 16.46 -22.80
C GLU A 764 -35.09 15.50 -22.02
N LYS A 765 -35.70 14.54 -22.67
CA LYS A 765 -36.72 13.65 -22.09
C LYS A 765 -36.19 12.40 -21.37
N GLU A 766 -35.01 11.87 -21.68
CA GLU A 766 -34.55 10.63 -21.04
C GLU A 766 -34.05 10.82 -19.60
N ILE A 767 -33.75 12.04 -19.16
CA ILE A 767 -33.32 12.30 -17.78
C ILE A 767 -34.52 12.37 -16.80
N LYS A 768 -35.73 12.67 -17.30
CA LYS A 768 -36.93 12.73 -16.43
C LYS A 768 -37.60 11.37 -16.22
N GLU A 769 -37.56 10.45 -17.16
CA GLU A 769 -38.19 9.13 -17.00
C GLU A 769 -37.34 8.13 -16.20
N LYS A 770 -36.00 8.23 -16.19
CA LYS A 770 -35.13 7.44 -15.30
C LYS A 770 -35.09 7.90 -13.85
N ARG A 771 -35.75 9.00 -13.49
CA ARG A 771 -35.93 9.46 -12.10
C ARG A 771 -37.26 9.08 -11.48
N LEU A 772 -38.15 8.41 -12.22
CA LEU A 772 -39.48 7.98 -11.76
C LEU A 772 -39.68 6.45 -11.76
N LEU A 773 -38.64 5.68 -12.10
CA LEU A 773 -38.54 4.24 -11.88
C LEU A 773 -37.33 3.96 -10.97
#